data_19fba1b78fb5d75597b0b323337d4721
#
_entry.id   19fba1b78fb5d75597b0b323337d4721
#
_cell.length_a   1.000
_cell.length_b   1.000
_cell.length_c   1.000
_cell.angle_alpha   90.00
_cell.angle_beta   90.00
_cell.angle_gamma   90.00
#
_symmetry.space_group_name_H-M   'P 1'
#
loop_
_entity.id
_entity.type
_entity.pdbx_description
1 polymer ?
#
loop_
_entity_poly.entity_id
_entity_poly.type
_entity_poly.pdbx_seq_one_letter_code
_entity_poly.pdbx_strand_id
1 'polypeptide(L)'
;VPRLACEMRDGRVTTSDTPRLGWQMSSPENGTRQTAYEIEIRDVWAGKVVWNSGKVKSAQSQLVSCADAVLEKDRHYTWRVRVWDEADTPSAWSAPSDFSILTSEAAFAGSEWIGAITRKDARIPEGRKYHGSELKKPEAKAAWDAVDTLAKKSIYLRREFHVAKKVKDATAYVCGLGFYEFSLNGEKVGDSEFAPLWSDYDKSVYYNTYDVTSQVKKGGNAIGVLLGNGFYNVQGGRYRKLQISFGAPTLRFRMVVNYEDGTSETIVSGKDWKYDFSPVLFNCIYGGEDYDARREQKGWNMFGFKEQDWHPVVIQEAPKGVLRPQIAQPVKIMERYDIRKVTKLTAEQITAACKSTKRTVAPSAFVLDMGQNLAGFPEITVRGKKGQKITLLVSESLTDEGACNQRQTGRQHYYEYTLKGEGVETWHPRFSYYGFRYIQVEGAVLKGQKNPFRLPVIQKIQSCFVYNSAPKISTFECSNRIFNDAHRLIEKAVRSNMQSVFTDCPHREKLGWLEQDHLCGPGLLYNYDLTGFVPQTLQNIADAQHANGAVPTTAPEYVVFEGPGMDAFAESPEWGCTFVVLPFMYYETYGDDSLIRKYYNGMRRYIDYLTTRADNGIVSFGLGDWYDYGDFRAGFSRNTPVPLVATAHYYMVVRYLAEAARMLDNRYDVACYTRLSEEIKEAFHREFYHKDTRQYGTGSQCSNALPLFL
;
A
#
# COMPACT_ATOMS: atom_id res chain seq x y z
N VAL A 1 5.29 -31.58 -9.18
CA VAL A 1 4.83 -30.46 -8.33
C VAL A 1 5.52 -29.20 -8.81
N PRO A 2 4.84 -28.35 -9.60
CA PRO A 2 5.47 -27.18 -10.24
C PRO A 2 5.54 -25.93 -9.36
N ARG A 3 4.72 -25.81 -8.30
CA ARG A 3 4.66 -24.64 -7.45
C ARG A 3 4.55 -25.05 -5.98
N LEU A 4 5.31 -24.38 -5.12
CA LEU A 4 5.23 -24.47 -3.67
C LEU A 4 4.85 -23.10 -3.09
N ALA A 5 4.04 -23.08 -2.04
CA ALA A 5 3.63 -21.88 -1.34
C ALA A 5 3.70 -22.07 0.18
N CYS A 6 4.10 -21.03 0.88
CA CYS A 6 4.07 -20.93 2.33
C CYS A 6 3.07 -19.84 2.72
N GLU A 7 2.05 -20.16 3.53
CA GLU A 7 0.94 -19.23 3.82
C GLU A 7 0.33 -18.64 2.53
N MET A 8 0.12 -19.50 1.52
CA MET A 8 -0.37 -19.20 0.17
C MET A 8 0.50 -18.22 -0.64
N ARG A 9 1.68 -17.87 -0.18
CA ARG A 9 2.61 -16.93 -0.83
C ARG A 9 3.82 -17.67 -1.41
N ASP A 10 4.34 -17.17 -2.52
CA ASP A 10 5.54 -17.67 -3.18
C ASP A 10 6.81 -17.02 -2.62
N GLY A 11 7.94 -17.69 -2.82
CA GLY A 11 9.26 -17.18 -2.43
C GLY A 11 9.56 -17.30 -0.94
N ARG A 12 10.51 -16.50 -0.47
CA ARG A 12 10.93 -16.50 0.94
C ARG A 12 9.89 -15.78 1.80
N VAL A 13 9.10 -16.55 2.52
CA VAL A 13 8.07 -16.03 3.43
C VAL A 13 8.60 -15.98 4.85
N THR A 14 8.39 -14.87 5.55
CA THR A 14 8.69 -14.76 6.98
C THR A 14 7.38 -14.84 7.77
N THR A 15 7.34 -15.72 8.77
CA THR A 15 6.21 -15.90 9.69
C THR A 15 6.70 -15.84 11.14
N SER A 16 5.80 -15.61 12.09
CA SER A 16 6.11 -15.69 13.52
C SER A 16 5.94 -17.09 14.12
N ASP A 17 5.20 -17.95 13.42
CA ASP A 17 4.79 -19.28 13.87
C ASP A 17 5.05 -20.33 12.78
N THR A 18 4.87 -21.60 13.11
CA THR A 18 4.96 -22.69 12.14
C THR A 18 3.95 -22.48 11.01
N PRO A 19 4.42 -22.38 9.75
CA PRO A 19 3.57 -22.03 8.63
C PRO A 19 2.71 -23.20 8.16
N ARG A 20 1.66 -22.86 7.42
CA ARG A 20 0.90 -23.82 6.61
C ARG A 20 1.50 -23.85 5.20
N LEU A 21 1.65 -25.04 4.66
CA LEU A 21 2.30 -25.27 3.37
C LEU A 21 1.29 -25.65 2.30
N GLY A 22 1.58 -25.29 1.06
CA GLY A 22 0.71 -25.61 -0.08
C GLY A 22 1.51 -25.88 -1.35
N TRP A 23 0.91 -26.64 -2.27
CA TRP A 23 1.52 -26.95 -3.56
C TRP A 23 0.49 -27.14 -4.65
N GLN A 24 0.93 -26.94 -5.88
CA GLN A 24 0.16 -27.27 -7.08
C GLN A 24 0.71 -28.54 -7.72
N MET A 25 -0.18 -29.32 -8.28
CA MET A 25 0.15 -30.53 -8.99
C MET A 25 -0.09 -30.36 -10.50
N SER A 26 0.65 -31.11 -11.30
CA SER A 26 0.37 -31.27 -12.72
C SER A 26 0.53 -32.75 -13.11
N SER A 27 -0.36 -33.24 -13.97
CA SER A 27 -0.27 -34.56 -14.57
C SER A 27 -0.51 -34.40 -16.08
N PRO A 28 0.16 -35.22 -16.91
CA PRO A 28 -0.17 -35.32 -18.35
C PRO A 28 -1.51 -36.01 -18.57
N GLU A 29 -2.01 -36.76 -17.60
CA GLU A 29 -3.27 -37.53 -17.68
C GLU A 29 -4.39 -36.76 -16.96
N ASN A 30 -5.54 -36.65 -17.63
CA ASN A 30 -6.74 -36.06 -17.05
C ASN A 30 -7.33 -36.96 -15.97
N GLY A 31 -7.82 -36.34 -14.88
CA GLY A 31 -8.49 -37.05 -13.78
C GLY A 31 -7.55 -37.58 -12.69
N THR A 32 -6.24 -37.52 -12.87
CA THR A 32 -5.27 -37.93 -11.85
C THR A 32 -5.48 -37.13 -10.55
N ARG A 33 -5.52 -37.85 -9.43
CA ARG A 33 -5.76 -37.28 -8.10
C ARG A 33 -4.62 -37.61 -7.15
N GLN A 34 -4.33 -36.69 -6.27
CA GLN A 34 -3.46 -36.96 -5.11
C GLN A 34 -4.19 -37.84 -4.11
N THR A 35 -3.55 -38.91 -3.66
CA THR A 35 -4.03 -39.77 -2.58
C THR A 35 -3.21 -39.66 -1.30
N ALA A 36 -1.96 -39.24 -1.42
CA ALA A 36 -1.06 -39.00 -0.29
C ALA A 36 0.00 -37.96 -0.62
N TYR A 37 0.63 -37.45 0.43
CA TYR A 37 1.81 -36.56 0.32
C TYR A 37 2.85 -36.90 1.36
N GLU A 38 4.07 -36.41 1.16
CA GLU A 38 5.14 -36.40 2.16
C GLU A 38 5.90 -35.08 2.06
N ILE A 39 6.07 -34.41 3.20
CA ILE A 39 6.77 -33.13 3.33
C ILE A 39 8.07 -33.37 4.10
N GLU A 40 9.15 -32.71 3.65
CA GLU A 40 10.43 -32.66 4.36
C GLU A 40 10.81 -31.21 4.60
N ILE A 41 11.13 -30.87 5.86
CA ILE A 41 11.64 -29.55 6.25
C ILE A 41 13.10 -29.70 6.70
N ARG A 42 13.97 -28.82 6.20
CA ARG A 42 15.41 -28.80 6.46
C ARG A 42 15.81 -27.45 7.06
N ASP A 43 16.54 -27.49 8.17
CA ASP A 43 17.22 -26.30 8.69
C ASP A 43 18.41 -25.96 7.78
N VAL A 44 18.42 -24.76 7.21
CA VAL A 44 19.47 -24.32 6.27
C VAL A 44 20.82 -24.15 6.95
N TRP A 45 20.84 -23.67 8.20
CA TRP A 45 22.07 -23.44 8.94
C TRP A 45 22.68 -24.75 9.48
N ALA A 46 21.81 -25.60 10.07
CA ALA A 46 22.26 -26.90 10.55
C ALA A 46 22.55 -27.90 9.41
N GLY A 47 22.08 -27.62 8.18
CA GLY A 47 22.26 -28.46 7.01
C GLY A 47 21.56 -29.81 7.08
N LYS A 48 20.59 -30.00 7.99
CA LYS A 48 19.93 -31.28 8.27
C LYS A 48 18.41 -31.20 8.14
N VAL A 49 17.80 -32.34 7.86
CA VAL A 49 16.34 -32.51 7.96
C VAL A 49 15.95 -32.42 9.44
N VAL A 50 15.00 -31.54 9.75
CA VAL A 50 14.50 -31.33 11.12
C VAL A 50 13.11 -31.89 11.32
N TRP A 51 12.38 -32.10 10.22
CA TRP A 51 11.05 -32.71 10.26
C TRP A 51 10.73 -33.40 8.94
N ASN A 52 10.01 -34.50 9.02
CA ASN A 52 9.46 -35.23 7.89
C ASN A 52 8.07 -35.77 8.29
N SER A 53 7.05 -35.48 7.51
CA SER A 53 5.67 -35.92 7.80
C SER A 53 5.46 -37.43 7.66
N GLY A 54 6.41 -38.17 7.04
CA GLY A 54 6.12 -39.47 6.47
C GLY A 54 5.05 -39.40 5.39
N LYS A 55 4.61 -40.55 4.89
CA LYS A 55 3.51 -40.64 3.91
C LYS A 55 2.16 -40.41 4.60
N VAL A 56 1.56 -39.25 4.36
CA VAL A 56 0.23 -38.87 4.89
C VAL A 56 -0.81 -39.13 3.83
N LYS A 57 -1.80 -40.01 4.12
CA LYS A 57 -2.93 -40.29 3.23
C LYS A 57 -3.92 -39.10 3.26
N SER A 58 -3.87 -38.25 2.26
CA SER A 58 -4.72 -37.05 2.13
C SER A 58 -4.67 -36.50 0.72
N ALA A 59 -5.78 -36.00 0.24
CA ALA A 59 -5.88 -35.21 -1.00
C ALA A 59 -5.62 -33.71 -0.77
N GLN A 60 -5.42 -33.27 0.48
CA GLN A 60 -5.14 -31.87 0.80
C GLN A 60 -3.80 -31.42 0.23
N SER A 61 -3.79 -30.30 -0.45
CA SER A 61 -2.60 -29.70 -1.07
C SER A 61 -2.45 -28.19 -0.78
N GLN A 62 -3.35 -27.64 0.02
CA GLN A 62 -3.31 -26.23 0.44
C GLN A 62 -3.53 -26.12 1.94
N LEU A 63 -2.89 -25.13 2.55
CA LEU A 63 -3.00 -24.84 3.99
C LEU A 63 -2.75 -26.08 4.87
N VAL A 64 -1.81 -26.90 4.44
CA VAL A 64 -1.42 -28.11 5.19
C VAL A 64 -0.64 -27.69 6.42
N SER A 65 -1.20 -28.01 7.59
CA SER A 65 -0.57 -27.69 8.88
C SER A 65 0.66 -28.58 9.12
N CYS A 66 1.73 -27.96 9.58
CA CYS A 66 2.94 -28.63 10.07
C CYS A 66 3.09 -28.40 11.59
N ALA A 67 1.98 -28.31 12.32
CA ALA A 67 1.97 -27.93 13.74
C ALA A 67 2.72 -28.91 14.66
N ASP A 68 2.91 -30.15 14.24
CA ASP A 68 3.72 -31.18 14.91
C ASP A 68 5.24 -31.04 14.63
N ALA A 69 5.62 -30.20 13.68
CA ALA A 69 7.02 -29.87 13.45
C ALA A 69 7.52 -28.89 14.54
N VAL A 70 8.49 -29.35 15.33
CA VAL A 70 9.14 -28.49 16.33
C VAL A 70 10.20 -27.67 15.63
N LEU A 71 9.82 -26.49 15.16
CA LEU A 71 10.70 -25.55 14.47
C LEU A 71 11.14 -24.44 15.42
N GLU A 72 12.44 -24.17 15.41
CA GLU A 72 13.02 -23.10 16.23
C GLU A 72 12.71 -21.72 15.61
N LYS A 73 12.44 -20.74 16.48
CA LYS A 73 12.32 -19.34 16.06
C LYS A 73 13.71 -18.80 15.67
N ASP A 74 13.66 -17.74 14.86
CA ASP A 74 14.86 -17.04 14.35
C ASP A 74 15.75 -17.95 13.47
N ARG A 75 15.09 -18.81 12.70
CA ARG A 75 15.72 -19.77 11.79
C ARG A 75 15.18 -19.67 10.38
N HIS A 76 16.02 -20.10 9.45
CA HIS A 76 15.70 -20.23 8.02
C HIS A 76 15.60 -21.70 7.64
N TYR A 77 14.53 -22.05 6.95
CA TYR A 77 14.19 -23.40 6.53
C TYR A 77 13.98 -23.49 5.03
N THR A 78 14.30 -24.64 4.46
CA THR A 78 13.81 -25.07 3.14
C THR A 78 12.86 -26.24 3.33
N TRP A 79 11.92 -26.37 2.44
CA TRP A 79 11.00 -27.48 2.43
C TRP A 79 10.71 -27.96 1.01
N ARG A 80 10.35 -29.25 0.90
CA ARG A 80 9.97 -29.90 -0.35
C ARG A 80 8.85 -30.91 -0.10
N VAL A 81 8.11 -31.27 -1.16
CA VAL A 81 7.02 -32.25 -1.10
C VAL A 81 7.11 -33.23 -2.25
N ARG A 82 6.65 -34.45 -2.02
CA ARG A 82 6.29 -35.43 -3.03
C ARG A 82 4.87 -35.92 -2.79
N VAL A 83 4.20 -36.35 -3.85
CA VAL A 83 2.80 -36.77 -3.82
C VAL A 83 2.64 -38.14 -4.45
N TRP A 84 1.57 -38.85 -4.08
CA TRP A 84 1.18 -40.15 -4.66
C TRP A 84 -0.14 -40.00 -5.41
N ASP A 85 -0.24 -40.71 -6.54
CA ASP A 85 -1.45 -40.85 -7.34
C ASP A 85 -2.35 -42.01 -6.84
N GLU A 86 -3.40 -42.32 -7.59
CA GLU A 86 -4.33 -43.40 -7.29
C GLU A 86 -3.71 -44.80 -7.42
N ALA A 87 -2.64 -44.93 -8.19
CA ALA A 87 -1.88 -46.18 -8.34
C ALA A 87 -0.83 -46.35 -7.23
N ASP A 88 -0.84 -45.48 -6.23
CA ASP A 88 0.13 -45.42 -5.15
C ASP A 88 1.59 -45.15 -5.62
N THR A 89 1.72 -44.51 -6.80
CA THR A 89 3.02 -44.19 -7.41
C THR A 89 3.48 -42.82 -6.92
N PRO A 90 4.70 -42.71 -6.31
CA PRO A 90 5.22 -41.43 -5.85
C PRO A 90 5.75 -40.59 -7.02
N SER A 91 5.51 -39.28 -6.95
CA SER A 91 6.23 -38.30 -7.80
C SER A 91 7.70 -38.18 -7.37
N ALA A 92 8.53 -37.55 -8.20
CA ALA A 92 9.79 -37.00 -7.73
C ALA A 92 9.52 -35.93 -6.66
N TRP A 93 10.52 -35.69 -5.79
CA TRP A 93 10.49 -34.53 -4.91
C TRP A 93 10.42 -33.23 -5.70
N SER A 94 9.66 -32.27 -5.21
CA SER A 94 9.68 -30.90 -5.76
C SER A 94 11.06 -30.26 -5.63
N ALA A 95 11.31 -29.21 -6.39
CA ALA A 95 12.35 -28.24 -6.03
C ALA A 95 12.03 -27.67 -4.63
N PRO A 96 13.04 -27.33 -3.82
CA PRO A 96 12.79 -26.74 -2.50
C PRO A 96 12.27 -25.31 -2.60
N SER A 97 11.48 -24.91 -1.62
CA SER A 97 11.08 -23.53 -1.35
C SER A 97 11.49 -23.11 0.04
N ASP A 98 11.54 -21.80 0.29
CA ASP A 98 12.10 -21.22 1.52
C ASP A 98 11.02 -20.62 2.41
N PHE A 99 11.23 -20.69 3.73
CA PHE A 99 10.56 -19.83 4.70
C PHE A 99 11.45 -19.56 5.91
N SER A 100 11.12 -18.51 6.66
CA SER A 100 11.79 -18.18 7.92
C SER A 100 10.76 -18.05 9.03
N ILE A 101 11.09 -18.56 10.22
CA ILE A 101 10.35 -18.26 11.44
C ILE A 101 11.12 -17.19 12.18
N LEU A 102 10.59 -15.98 12.21
CA LEU A 102 11.28 -14.82 12.76
C LEU A 102 10.30 -13.89 13.46
N THR A 103 10.56 -13.56 14.71
CA THR A 103 9.84 -12.49 15.40
C THR A 103 10.32 -11.12 14.93
N SER A 104 9.45 -10.11 14.98
CA SER A 104 9.85 -8.75 14.59
C SER A 104 10.94 -8.18 15.49
N GLU A 105 10.97 -8.55 16.77
CA GLU A 105 12.03 -8.18 17.73
C GLU A 105 13.36 -8.77 17.32
N ALA A 106 13.38 -10.05 16.94
CA ALA A 106 14.61 -10.73 16.49
C ALA A 106 15.07 -10.20 15.14
N ALA A 107 14.14 -9.86 14.23
CA ALA A 107 14.46 -9.23 12.94
C ALA A 107 15.29 -7.95 13.10
N PHE A 108 15.13 -7.25 14.21
CA PHE A 108 15.81 -5.99 14.51
C PHE A 108 16.66 -6.02 15.79
N ALA A 109 17.01 -7.20 16.29
CA ALA A 109 17.82 -7.34 17.50
C ALA A 109 19.13 -6.53 17.41
N GLY A 110 19.42 -5.75 18.45
CA GLY A 110 20.62 -4.92 18.55
C GLY A 110 20.64 -3.67 17.70
N SER A 111 19.58 -3.37 16.91
CA SER A 111 19.48 -2.17 16.07
C SER A 111 18.74 -1.04 16.79
N GLU A 112 19.11 0.20 16.45
CA GLU A 112 18.48 1.42 16.94
C GLU A 112 17.74 2.13 15.80
N TRP A 113 16.71 2.91 16.14
CA TRP A 113 16.11 3.87 15.23
C TRP A 113 17.04 5.06 15.06
N ILE A 114 17.31 5.44 13.81
CA ILE A 114 18.26 6.50 13.47
C ILE A 114 17.65 7.50 12.47
N GLY A 115 18.05 8.75 12.55
CA GLY A 115 17.63 9.82 11.65
C GLY A 115 18.48 11.06 11.81
N ALA A 116 18.00 12.20 11.32
CA ALA A 116 18.72 13.48 11.40
C ALA A 116 18.31 14.34 12.61
N ILE A 117 17.08 14.19 13.11
CA ILE A 117 16.53 14.99 14.21
C ILE A 117 15.42 14.21 14.91
N THR A 118 15.34 14.29 16.25
CA THR A 118 14.27 13.67 17.01
C THR A 118 12.93 14.40 16.80
N ARG A 119 11.80 13.71 17.07
CA ARG A 119 10.47 14.32 17.03
C ARG A 119 10.38 15.54 17.96
N LYS A 120 10.94 15.42 19.18
CA LYS A 120 10.93 16.45 20.21
C LYS A 120 11.74 17.67 19.77
N ASP A 121 12.98 17.47 19.32
CA ASP A 121 13.85 18.56 18.89
C ASP A 121 13.31 19.28 17.65
N ALA A 122 12.65 18.54 16.76
CA ALA A 122 11.96 19.08 15.60
C ALA A 122 10.67 19.83 15.95
N ARG A 123 10.19 19.76 17.17
CA ARG A 123 8.95 20.39 17.63
C ARG A 123 7.73 19.95 16.82
N ILE A 124 7.68 18.66 16.46
CA ILE A 124 6.54 18.10 15.73
C ILE A 124 5.35 17.97 16.68
N PRO A 125 4.18 18.56 16.36
CA PRO A 125 2.98 18.45 17.18
C PRO A 125 2.56 17.00 17.41
N GLU A 126 2.14 16.68 18.64
CA GLU A 126 1.67 15.34 18.96
C GLU A 126 0.22 15.10 18.53
N GLY A 127 -0.05 13.88 18.10
CA GLY A 127 -1.34 13.22 18.11
C GLY A 127 -2.43 13.78 17.21
N ARG A 128 -2.20 14.82 16.42
CA ARG A 128 -3.26 15.43 15.63
C ARG A 128 -3.14 15.18 14.13
N LYS A 129 -4.27 14.73 13.57
CA LYS A 129 -4.52 14.52 12.14
C LYS A 129 -5.36 15.71 11.67
N TYR A 130 -4.77 16.66 10.95
CA TYR A 130 -5.46 17.87 10.50
C TYR A 130 -6.02 17.69 9.09
N HIS A 131 -7.26 18.08 8.89
CA HIS A 131 -7.96 18.03 7.62
C HIS A 131 -8.84 19.28 7.40
N GLY A 132 -8.99 19.71 6.14
CA GLY A 132 -9.97 20.72 5.74
C GLY A 132 -9.82 22.06 6.46
N SER A 133 -10.88 22.47 7.18
CA SER A 133 -10.94 23.76 7.88
C SER A 133 -9.98 23.84 9.07
N GLU A 134 -9.64 22.73 9.69
CA GLU A 134 -8.72 22.70 10.83
C GLU A 134 -7.31 23.16 10.45
N LEU A 135 -6.86 22.86 9.23
CA LEU A 135 -5.58 23.33 8.71
C LEU A 135 -5.47 24.86 8.62
N LYS A 136 -6.61 25.56 8.64
CA LYS A 136 -6.70 27.01 8.54
C LYS A 136 -6.75 27.70 9.90
N LYS A 137 -6.93 26.97 11.00
CA LYS A 137 -6.95 27.52 12.36
C LYS A 137 -5.57 28.14 12.66
N PRO A 138 -5.51 29.39 13.20
CA PRO A 138 -4.23 30.08 13.46
C PRO A 138 -3.27 29.26 14.32
N GLU A 139 -3.79 28.56 15.34
CA GLU A 139 -3.01 27.76 16.29
C GLU A 139 -2.36 26.55 15.57
N ALA A 140 -3.13 25.85 14.73
CA ALA A 140 -2.63 24.74 13.94
C ALA A 140 -1.54 25.19 12.98
N LYS A 141 -1.79 26.32 12.28
CA LYS A 141 -0.81 26.92 11.37
C LYS A 141 0.48 27.29 12.11
N ALA A 142 0.37 27.98 13.24
CA ALA A 142 1.54 28.39 14.04
C ALA A 142 2.36 27.18 14.53
N ALA A 143 1.70 26.12 15.02
CA ALA A 143 2.35 24.89 15.46
C ALA A 143 3.14 24.23 14.33
N TRP A 144 2.55 24.12 13.12
CA TRP A 144 3.22 23.52 11.97
C TRP A 144 4.29 24.40 11.32
N ASP A 145 4.13 25.73 11.35
CA ASP A 145 5.16 26.67 10.90
C ASP A 145 6.41 26.64 11.82
N ALA A 146 6.22 26.32 13.10
CA ALA A 146 7.30 26.19 14.10
C ALA A 146 8.10 24.88 14.00
N VAL A 147 7.64 23.88 13.22
CA VAL A 147 8.37 22.62 13.01
C VAL A 147 9.71 22.90 12.34
N ASP A 148 10.79 22.33 12.90
CA ASP A 148 12.13 22.47 12.34
C ASP A 148 12.19 21.98 10.89
N THR A 149 12.83 22.76 10.03
CA THR A 149 12.93 22.44 8.59
C THR A 149 13.71 21.15 8.33
N LEU A 150 14.61 20.76 9.24
CA LEU A 150 15.39 19.53 9.14
C LEU A 150 14.48 18.30 9.15
N ALA A 151 13.37 18.32 9.92
CA ALA A 151 12.39 17.25 9.94
C ALA A 151 11.65 17.03 8.61
N LYS A 152 11.70 18.00 7.69
CA LYS A 152 11.01 17.97 6.39
C LYS A 152 11.92 17.51 5.25
N LYS A 153 13.22 17.41 5.50
CA LYS A 153 14.22 17.10 4.48
C LYS A 153 14.34 15.61 4.23
N SER A 154 14.55 15.29 2.98
CA SER A 154 15.01 13.97 2.56
C SER A 154 16.51 13.85 2.81
N ILE A 155 16.95 12.72 3.31
CA ILE A 155 18.33 12.48 3.72
C ILE A 155 18.87 11.19 3.13
N TYR A 156 20.17 11.18 2.90
CA TYR A 156 20.96 9.99 2.73
C TYR A 156 21.44 9.48 4.09
N LEU A 157 21.41 8.16 4.27
CA LEU A 157 22.00 7.45 5.40
C LEU A 157 22.97 6.42 4.86
N ARG A 158 24.16 6.29 5.46
CA ARG A 158 25.15 5.32 5.01
C ARG A 158 25.95 4.71 6.17
N ARG A 159 26.46 3.51 5.88
CA ARG A 159 27.44 2.79 6.69
C ARG A 159 28.33 1.92 5.81
N GLU A 160 29.64 1.91 6.09
CA GLU A 160 30.55 0.94 5.53
C GLU A 160 30.75 -0.25 6.49
N PHE A 161 31.02 -1.41 5.91
CA PHE A 161 31.37 -2.61 6.65
C PHE A 161 32.31 -3.49 5.84
N HIS A 162 32.96 -4.46 6.48
CA HIS A 162 33.95 -5.31 5.85
C HIS A 162 33.62 -6.79 6.06
N VAL A 163 33.57 -7.57 5.00
CA VAL A 163 33.31 -9.00 5.00
C VAL A 163 34.61 -9.77 4.76
N ALA A 164 35.08 -10.49 5.78
CA ALA A 164 36.38 -11.19 5.70
C ALA A 164 36.27 -12.59 5.09
N LYS A 165 35.12 -13.25 5.19
CA LYS A 165 34.91 -14.66 4.86
C LYS A 165 34.03 -14.85 3.62
N LYS A 166 33.93 -16.08 3.15
CA LYS A 166 33.04 -16.43 2.04
C LYS A 166 31.59 -16.47 2.53
N VAL A 167 30.74 -15.66 1.87
CA VAL A 167 29.32 -15.55 2.20
C VAL A 167 28.58 -16.79 1.72
N LYS A 168 27.76 -17.37 2.60
CA LYS A 168 26.80 -18.43 2.30
C LYS A 168 25.45 -17.81 1.91
N ASP A 169 24.92 -16.94 2.76
CA ASP A 169 23.72 -16.14 2.52
C ASP A 169 23.76 -14.84 3.33
N ALA A 170 22.98 -13.84 2.87
CA ALA A 170 22.83 -12.59 3.57
C ALA A 170 21.39 -12.07 3.44
N THR A 171 20.81 -11.64 4.57
CA THR A 171 19.44 -11.14 4.64
C THR A 171 19.41 -9.78 5.33
N ALA A 172 18.77 -8.80 4.71
CA ALA A 172 18.56 -7.46 5.28
C ALA A 172 17.09 -7.24 5.65
N TYR A 173 16.88 -6.67 6.84
CA TYR A 173 15.59 -6.22 7.37
C TYR A 173 15.61 -4.71 7.43
N VAL A 174 14.67 -4.06 6.75
CA VAL A 174 14.67 -2.61 6.57
C VAL A 174 13.30 -2.03 6.89
N CYS A 175 13.26 -1.08 7.81
CA CYS A 175 12.10 -0.26 8.11
C CYS A 175 12.48 1.21 7.99
N GLY A 176 12.16 1.82 6.85
CA GLY A 176 12.38 3.25 6.58
C GLY A 176 11.05 4.00 6.62
N LEU A 177 10.93 4.96 7.51
CA LEU A 177 9.74 5.78 7.72
C LEU A 177 10.06 7.24 7.35
N GLY A 178 9.40 7.95 6.38
CA GLY A 178 8.27 7.54 5.51
C GLY A 178 8.56 6.56 4.38
N PHE A 179 9.08 6.96 3.24
CA PHE A 179 9.50 6.05 2.18
C PHE A 179 11.01 6.00 2.09
N TYR A 180 11.53 4.87 1.58
CA TYR A 180 12.96 4.71 1.42
C TYR A 180 13.33 4.01 0.11
N GLU A 181 14.56 4.26 -0.34
CA GLU A 181 15.27 3.41 -1.29
C GLU A 181 16.52 2.87 -0.61
N PHE A 182 16.67 1.56 -0.60
CA PHE A 182 17.84 0.86 -0.07
C PHE A 182 18.80 0.49 -1.20
N SER A 183 20.08 0.72 -0.98
CA SER A 183 21.15 0.30 -1.89
C SER A 183 22.28 -0.40 -1.15
N LEU A 184 22.93 -1.34 -1.83
CA LEU A 184 24.11 -2.04 -1.37
C LEU A 184 25.18 -1.98 -2.47
N ASN A 185 26.37 -1.48 -2.13
CA ASN A 185 27.48 -1.32 -3.07
C ASN A 185 27.15 -0.55 -4.35
N GLY A 186 26.33 0.50 -4.23
CA GLY A 186 25.94 1.36 -5.34
C GLY A 186 24.70 0.92 -6.12
N GLU A 187 24.18 -0.28 -5.87
CA GLU A 187 23.03 -0.83 -6.57
C GLU A 187 21.77 -0.81 -5.70
N LYS A 188 20.63 -0.37 -6.26
CA LYS A 188 19.33 -0.43 -5.58
C LYS A 188 18.98 -1.89 -5.29
N VAL A 189 18.56 -2.18 -4.06
CA VAL A 189 18.08 -3.49 -3.62
C VAL A 189 16.58 -3.58 -3.86
N GLY A 190 16.18 -4.56 -4.67
CA GLY A 190 14.79 -4.72 -5.08
C GLY A 190 14.32 -3.66 -6.08
N ASP A 191 13.06 -3.77 -6.46
CA ASP A 191 12.40 -2.94 -7.48
C ASP A 191 11.16 -2.21 -6.95
N SER A 192 11.04 -2.14 -5.63
CA SER A 192 9.91 -1.48 -4.97
C SER A 192 9.98 0.04 -5.10
N GLU A 193 8.81 0.64 -5.28
CA GLU A 193 8.58 2.06 -5.10
C GLU A 193 7.79 2.26 -3.80
N PHE A 194 7.99 3.41 -3.14
CA PHE A 194 7.26 3.79 -1.91
C PHE A 194 7.32 2.75 -0.78
N ALA A 195 8.45 2.07 -0.63
CA ALA A 195 8.67 1.12 0.47
C ALA A 195 8.91 1.84 1.81
N PRO A 196 8.44 1.27 2.94
CA PRO A 196 7.48 0.19 3.04
C PRO A 196 6.07 0.68 2.70
N LEU A 197 5.12 -0.24 2.49
CA LEU A 197 3.72 0.12 2.37
C LEU A 197 3.26 0.87 3.61
N TRP A 198 2.34 1.85 3.44
CA TRP A 198 1.91 2.72 4.52
C TRP A 198 0.80 2.11 5.37
N SER A 199 0.73 2.55 6.62
CA SER A 199 -0.18 2.07 7.67
C SER A 199 -0.54 3.23 8.61
N ASP A 200 -1.34 2.98 9.63
CA ASP A 200 -1.38 3.84 10.81
C ASP A 200 -0.11 3.60 11.65
N TYR A 201 0.86 4.49 11.55
CA TYR A 201 2.18 4.33 12.16
C TYR A 201 2.17 4.44 13.71
N ASP A 202 1.04 4.84 14.29
CA ASP A 202 0.82 4.75 15.75
C ASP A 202 0.34 3.36 16.17
N LYS A 203 -0.01 2.48 15.21
CA LYS A 203 -0.55 1.14 15.44
C LYS A 203 0.32 0.03 14.85
N SER A 204 0.65 0.15 13.59
CA SER A 204 1.49 -0.82 12.85
C SER A 204 2.56 -0.10 12.04
N VAL A 205 3.75 -0.69 11.99
CA VAL A 205 4.89 -0.21 11.23
C VAL A 205 5.44 -1.37 10.41
N TYR A 206 5.36 -1.28 9.08
CA TYR A 206 5.81 -2.36 8.22
C TYR A 206 7.31 -2.29 7.94
N TYR A 207 7.93 -3.47 7.83
CA TYR A 207 9.31 -3.62 7.36
C TYR A 207 9.39 -4.61 6.20
N ASN A 208 10.44 -4.45 5.40
CA ASN A 208 10.73 -5.32 4.27
C ASN A 208 11.93 -6.22 4.58
N THR A 209 11.93 -7.41 4.00
CA THR A 209 13.02 -8.38 4.07
C THR A 209 13.59 -8.58 2.67
N TYR A 210 14.92 -8.49 2.55
CA TYR A 210 15.63 -8.63 1.28
C TYR A 210 16.69 -9.72 1.36
N ASP A 211 16.73 -10.60 0.36
CA ASP A 211 17.90 -11.44 0.12
C ASP A 211 18.95 -10.60 -0.61
N VAL A 212 20.07 -10.37 0.04
CA VAL A 212 21.18 -9.57 -0.48
C VAL A 212 22.45 -10.39 -0.71
N THR A 213 22.32 -11.71 -0.71
CA THR A 213 23.42 -12.65 -0.83
C THR A 213 24.34 -12.36 -2.02
N SER A 214 23.77 -12.09 -3.21
CA SER A 214 24.53 -11.82 -4.41
C SER A 214 25.20 -10.45 -4.44
N GLN A 215 24.75 -9.51 -3.61
CA GLN A 215 25.23 -8.12 -3.58
C GLN A 215 26.31 -7.89 -2.53
N VAL A 216 26.37 -8.73 -1.48
CA VAL A 216 27.42 -8.68 -0.46
C VAL A 216 28.72 -9.24 -1.05
N LYS A 217 29.80 -8.47 -0.97
CA LYS A 217 31.11 -8.82 -1.54
C LYS A 217 32.11 -9.11 -0.42
N LYS A 218 33.06 -10.00 -0.68
CA LYS A 218 34.24 -10.14 0.18
C LYS A 218 35.05 -8.84 0.11
N GLY A 219 35.49 -8.35 1.27
CA GLY A 219 36.17 -7.06 1.39
C GLY A 219 35.20 -5.95 1.84
N GLY A 220 35.47 -4.74 1.37
CA GLY A 220 34.69 -3.55 1.73
C GLY A 220 33.33 -3.51 1.05
N ASN A 221 32.31 -3.15 1.81
CA ASN A 221 30.93 -2.98 1.37
C ASN A 221 30.36 -1.66 1.95
N ALA A 222 29.33 -1.14 1.30
CA ALA A 222 28.62 0.04 1.78
C ALA A 222 27.11 -0.11 1.64
N ILE A 223 26.40 0.20 2.70
CA ILE A 223 24.95 0.37 2.74
C ILE A 223 24.64 1.84 2.49
N GLY A 224 23.65 2.11 1.64
CA GLY A 224 23.08 3.41 1.43
C GLY A 224 21.56 3.37 1.49
N VAL A 225 20.94 4.31 2.21
CA VAL A 225 19.49 4.46 2.29
C VAL A 225 19.12 5.92 2.04
N LEU A 226 18.27 6.15 1.06
CA LEU A 226 17.62 7.43 0.81
C LEU A 226 16.25 7.41 1.49
N LEU A 227 15.98 8.39 2.37
CA LEU A 227 14.70 8.55 3.08
C LEU A 227 13.94 9.77 2.57
N GLY A 228 12.62 9.62 2.40
CA GLY A 228 11.66 10.69 2.14
C GLY A 228 10.57 10.77 3.21
N ASN A 229 9.56 11.60 2.96
CA ASN A 229 8.49 11.88 3.93
C ASN A 229 7.33 10.86 3.87
N GLY A 230 6.89 10.46 2.66
CA GLY A 230 5.77 9.55 2.47
C GLY A 230 4.49 10.00 3.18
N PHE A 231 3.71 9.04 3.68
CA PHE A 231 2.58 9.28 4.59
C PHE A 231 3.01 9.43 6.06
N TYR A 232 4.23 9.04 6.40
CA TYR A 232 4.75 9.18 7.76
C TYR A 232 4.90 10.65 8.19
N ASN A 233 5.17 11.54 7.23
CA ASN A 233 5.45 12.95 7.48
C ASN A 233 4.86 13.84 6.38
N VAL A 234 3.55 14.02 6.34
CA VAL A 234 2.86 14.87 5.36
C VAL A 234 2.97 16.33 5.78
N GLN A 235 3.98 17.01 5.26
CA GLN A 235 4.25 18.42 5.51
C GLN A 235 3.57 19.31 4.45
N GLY A 236 3.44 20.58 4.74
CA GLY A 236 2.87 21.57 3.83
C GLY A 236 3.77 21.92 2.63
N GLY A 237 3.46 23.04 1.98
CA GLY A 237 4.23 23.63 0.88
C GLY A 237 3.44 23.73 -0.41
N ARG A 238 2.80 22.66 -0.85
CA ARG A 238 1.89 22.61 -2.00
C ARG A 238 0.56 21.97 -1.59
N TYR A 239 -0.22 21.49 -2.54
CA TYR A 239 -1.47 20.80 -2.24
C TYR A 239 -1.25 19.64 -1.26
N ARG A 240 -2.18 19.51 -0.34
CA ARG A 240 -2.33 18.37 0.56
C ARG A 240 -3.80 18.19 0.95
N LYS A 241 -4.25 16.97 1.03
CA LYS A 241 -5.57 16.61 1.57
C LYS A 241 -5.59 16.79 3.08
N LEU A 242 -4.51 16.40 3.72
CA LEU A 242 -4.34 16.38 5.16
C LEU A 242 -2.92 16.82 5.53
N GLN A 243 -2.72 17.13 6.80
CA GLN A 243 -1.39 17.33 7.37
C GLN A 243 -1.27 16.45 8.60
N ILE A 244 -0.29 15.55 8.59
CA ILE A 244 -0.04 14.59 9.65
C ILE A 244 1.46 14.35 9.74
N SER A 245 1.99 14.18 10.95
CA SER A 245 3.35 13.72 11.14
C SER A 245 3.43 12.78 12.33
N PHE A 246 3.97 11.60 12.10
CA PHE A 246 4.29 10.62 13.14
C PHE A 246 5.73 10.80 13.65
N GLY A 247 6.57 11.51 12.90
CA GLY A 247 7.96 11.82 13.22
C GLY A 247 8.72 12.37 12.03
N ALA A 248 9.98 12.75 12.22
CA ALA A 248 10.91 13.00 11.13
C ALA A 248 11.28 11.67 10.43
N PRO A 249 11.68 11.70 9.15
CA PRO A 249 12.12 10.49 8.47
C PRO A 249 13.17 9.72 9.28
N THR A 250 12.95 8.42 9.48
CA THR A 250 13.75 7.58 10.37
C THR A 250 13.94 6.19 9.80
N LEU A 251 15.04 5.54 10.17
CA LEU A 251 15.43 4.20 9.70
C LEU A 251 15.69 3.28 10.87
N ARG A 252 15.26 2.02 10.74
CA ARG A 252 15.76 0.90 11.51
C ARG A 252 16.24 -0.18 10.54
N PHE A 253 17.46 -0.68 10.75
CA PHE A 253 18.12 -1.58 9.82
C PHE A 253 18.87 -2.68 10.56
N ARG A 254 18.76 -3.90 10.05
CA ARG A 254 19.62 -5.01 10.44
C ARG A 254 19.91 -5.90 9.24
N MET A 255 21.15 -6.30 9.06
CA MET A 255 21.55 -7.29 8.07
C MET A 255 22.35 -8.40 8.76
N VAL A 256 22.03 -9.64 8.43
CA VAL A 256 22.76 -10.82 8.88
C VAL A 256 23.49 -11.42 7.70
N VAL A 257 24.78 -11.62 7.85
CA VAL A 257 25.64 -12.28 6.85
C VAL A 257 26.10 -13.60 7.45
N ASN A 258 25.70 -14.72 6.85
CA ASN A 258 26.10 -16.06 7.23
C ASN A 258 27.24 -16.53 6.33
N TYR A 259 28.25 -17.15 6.93
CA TYR A 259 29.44 -17.63 6.25
C TYR A 259 29.42 -19.13 6.03
N GLU A 260 30.17 -19.61 5.04
CA GLU A 260 30.28 -21.06 4.75
C GLU A 260 30.89 -21.86 5.91
N ASP A 261 31.65 -21.22 6.79
CA ASP A 261 32.24 -21.88 7.99
C ASP A 261 31.24 -22.00 9.16
N GLY A 262 29.98 -21.61 8.98
CA GLY A 262 28.94 -21.68 10.00
C GLY A 262 28.92 -20.51 10.98
N THR A 263 29.83 -19.53 10.85
CA THR A 263 29.77 -18.28 11.63
C THR A 263 28.90 -17.24 10.97
N SER A 264 28.49 -16.22 11.71
CA SER A 264 27.70 -15.10 11.19
C SER A 264 28.20 -13.76 11.70
N GLU A 265 27.89 -12.73 10.95
CA GLU A 265 28.12 -11.32 11.31
C GLU A 265 26.81 -10.53 11.14
N THR A 266 26.61 -9.55 12.03
CA THR A 266 25.41 -8.73 12.02
C THR A 266 25.79 -7.26 11.91
N ILE A 267 25.18 -6.57 10.93
CA ILE A 267 25.32 -5.14 10.71
C ILE A 267 23.97 -4.49 11.09
N VAL A 268 24.00 -3.51 12.01
CA VAL A 268 22.78 -2.88 12.55
C VAL A 268 22.82 -1.36 12.39
N SER A 269 21.65 -0.72 12.40
CA SER A 269 21.56 0.74 12.55
C SER A 269 21.94 1.16 13.97
N GLY A 270 22.73 2.22 14.08
CA GLY A 270 23.26 2.75 15.33
C GLY A 270 24.14 3.98 15.09
N LYS A 271 24.87 4.38 16.14
CA LYS A 271 25.68 5.62 16.17
C LYS A 271 26.83 5.66 15.15
N ASP A 272 27.22 4.55 14.60
CA ASP A 272 28.27 4.42 13.58
C ASP A 272 27.78 4.70 12.14
N TRP A 273 26.49 5.04 11.98
CA TRP A 273 25.94 5.55 10.73
C TRP A 273 26.11 7.06 10.62
N LYS A 274 26.12 7.54 9.39
CA LYS A 274 26.15 8.96 9.07
C LYS A 274 25.03 9.33 8.12
N TYR A 275 24.63 10.61 8.14
CA TYR A 275 23.66 11.16 7.20
C TYR A 275 24.18 12.43 6.54
N ASP A 276 23.62 12.72 5.35
CA ASP A 276 23.71 14.01 4.69
C ASP A 276 22.44 14.30 3.90
N PHE A 277 22.31 15.53 3.42
CA PHE A 277 21.12 15.93 2.67
C PHE A 277 21.10 15.34 1.28
N SER A 278 19.97 14.81 0.89
CA SER A 278 19.75 14.26 -0.45
C SER A 278 19.50 15.36 -1.49
N PRO A 279 19.57 15.05 -2.79
CA PRO A 279 19.13 15.94 -3.86
C PRO A 279 17.64 16.28 -3.86
N VAL A 280 16.81 15.54 -3.11
CA VAL A 280 15.38 15.80 -2.98
C VAL A 280 15.16 16.96 -2.03
N LEU A 281 14.89 18.15 -2.57
CA LEU A 281 14.74 19.39 -1.80
C LEU A 281 13.36 19.54 -1.17
N PHE A 282 12.35 19.00 -1.85
CA PHE A 282 10.97 18.97 -1.41
C PHE A 282 10.37 17.62 -1.81
N ASN A 283 9.62 17.00 -0.93
CA ASN A 283 8.78 15.86 -1.25
C ASN A 283 7.54 15.83 -0.37
N CYS A 284 6.40 15.62 -1.00
CA CYS A 284 5.11 15.45 -0.35
C CYS A 284 4.26 14.54 -1.22
N ILE A 285 3.65 13.53 -0.62
CA ILE A 285 2.83 12.54 -1.34
C ILE A 285 1.69 13.20 -2.16
N TYR A 286 1.24 14.37 -1.75
CA TYR A 286 0.22 15.17 -2.45
C TYR A 286 0.79 16.30 -3.31
N GLY A 287 1.93 16.86 -2.93
CA GLY A 287 2.46 18.09 -3.54
C GLY A 287 3.45 17.86 -4.68
N GLY A 288 3.97 16.65 -4.80
CA GLY A 288 5.02 16.33 -5.77
C GLY A 288 6.43 16.35 -5.16
N GLU A 289 7.43 16.63 -6.00
CA GLU A 289 8.84 16.53 -5.59
C GLU A 289 9.71 17.54 -6.36
N ASP A 290 10.70 18.13 -5.67
CA ASP A 290 11.76 18.93 -6.26
C ASP A 290 13.09 18.22 -6.09
N TYR A 291 13.81 18.04 -7.19
CA TYR A 291 15.09 17.38 -7.23
C TYR A 291 16.16 18.28 -7.84
N ASP A 292 17.30 18.43 -7.15
CA ASP A 292 18.45 19.17 -7.65
C ASP A 292 19.64 18.24 -7.89
N ALA A 293 19.80 17.80 -9.12
CA ALA A 293 20.87 16.85 -9.51
C ALA A 293 22.29 17.38 -9.27
N ARG A 294 22.47 18.69 -9.11
CA ARG A 294 23.77 19.29 -8.76
C ARG A 294 24.25 18.90 -7.35
N ARG A 295 23.31 18.42 -6.50
CA ARG A 295 23.57 17.95 -5.14
C ARG A 295 23.84 16.44 -5.05
N GLU A 296 23.79 15.73 -6.17
CA GLU A 296 24.14 14.32 -6.17
C GLU A 296 25.60 14.13 -5.73
N GLN A 297 25.82 13.22 -4.82
CA GLN A 297 27.13 12.84 -4.34
C GLN A 297 27.52 11.51 -4.97
N LYS A 298 28.28 11.55 -6.05
CA LYS A 298 28.64 10.35 -6.80
C LYS A 298 29.37 9.33 -5.92
N GLY A 299 28.86 8.11 -5.87
CA GLY A 299 29.44 7.01 -5.09
C GLY A 299 29.16 7.07 -3.59
N TRP A 300 28.22 7.90 -3.14
CA TRP A 300 27.86 8.04 -1.73
C TRP A 300 27.48 6.73 -1.04
N ASN A 301 26.97 5.76 -1.80
CA ASN A 301 26.54 4.44 -1.34
C ASN A 301 27.54 3.32 -1.73
N MET A 302 28.79 3.69 -2.00
CA MET A 302 29.90 2.78 -2.32
C MET A 302 30.96 2.80 -1.24
N PHE A 303 31.68 1.69 -1.09
CA PHE A 303 32.81 1.60 -0.16
C PHE A 303 33.95 2.53 -0.58
N GLY A 304 34.59 3.17 0.41
CA GLY A 304 35.68 4.13 0.21
C GLY A 304 35.25 5.56 -0.13
N PHE A 305 33.94 5.85 -0.02
CA PHE A 305 33.44 7.22 -0.18
C PHE A 305 33.96 8.15 0.93
N LYS A 306 34.34 9.36 0.57
CA LYS A 306 34.83 10.36 1.51
C LYS A 306 33.66 11.04 2.22
N GLU A 307 33.38 10.64 3.46
CA GLU A 307 32.24 11.09 4.27
C GLU A 307 32.61 12.04 5.41
N GLN A 308 33.77 12.72 5.32
CA GLN A 308 34.25 13.59 6.40
C GLN A 308 33.30 14.75 6.74
N ASP A 309 32.55 15.24 5.76
CA ASP A 309 31.60 16.34 5.91
C ASP A 309 30.18 15.87 6.27
N TRP A 310 29.98 14.56 6.38
CA TRP A 310 28.69 13.98 6.75
C TRP A 310 28.46 14.07 8.26
N HIS A 311 27.21 14.23 8.65
CA HIS A 311 26.79 14.38 10.03
C HIS A 311 26.61 13.02 10.71
N PRO A 312 26.91 12.89 12.02
CA PRO A 312 26.52 11.72 12.78
C PRO A 312 24.99 11.63 12.86
N VAL A 313 24.47 10.42 12.80
CA VAL A 313 23.03 10.20 12.99
C VAL A 313 22.61 10.50 14.41
N VAL A 314 21.32 10.85 14.58
CA VAL A 314 20.66 10.99 15.87
C VAL A 314 19.85 9.73 16.15
N ILE A 315 19.99 9.17 17.36
CA ILE A 315 19.14 8.08 17.81
C ILE A 315 17.72 8.62 18.01
N GLN A 316 16.78 7.98 17.37
CA GLN A 316 15.37 8.33 17.38
C GLN A 316 14.61 7.59 18.47
N GLU A 317 13.52 8.17 18.93
CA GLU A 317 12.51 7.44 19.66
C GLU A 317 11.80 6.42 18.72
N ALA A 318 11.48 5.24 19.25
CA ALA A 318 10.72 4.27 18.48
C ALA A 318 9.32 4.82 18.13
N PRO A 319 8.80 4.56 16.93
CA PRO A 319 7.39 4.82 16.63
C PRO A 319 6.49 4.04 17.59
N LYS A 320 5.29 4.52 17.84
CA LYS A 320 4.33 3.86 18.75
C LYS A 320 3.81 2.53 18.19
N GLY A 321 3.77 2.41 16.86
CA GLY A 321 3.26 1.23 16.17
C GLY A 321 4.14 -0.01 16.32
N VAL A 322 3.49 -1.17 16.37
CA VAL A 322 4.14 -2.47 16.43
C VAL A 322 4.80 -2.80 15.08
N LEU A 323 6.07 -3.21 15.11
CA LEU A 323 6.77 -3.70 13.92
C LEU A 323 6.11 -4.98 13.40
N ARG A 324 5.80 -4.98 12.10
CA ARG A 324 5.20 -6.13 11.40
C ARG A 324 5.90 -6.36 10.05
N PRO A 325 6.07 -7.61 9.62
CA PRO A 325 6.51 -7.85 8.26
C PRO A 325 5.44 -7.37 7.26
N GLN A 326 5.85 -6.70 6.20
CA GLN A 326 4.98 -6.41 5.08
C GLN A 326 4.60 -7.71 4.40
N ILE A 327 3.31 -8.05 4.37
CA ILE A 327 2.79 -9.28 3.74
C ILE A 327 2.19 -9.02 2.36
N ALA A 328 1.65 -7.84 2.11
CA ALA A 328 1.19 -7.45 0.78
C ALA A 328 2.36 -7.26 -0.17
N GLN A 329 2.12 -7.52 -1.45
CA GLN A 329 3.12 -7.30 -2.49
C GLN A 329 3.55 -5.83 -2.55
N PRO A 330 4.79 -5.53 -2.95
CA PRO A 330 5.25 -4.15 -3.06
C PRO A 330 4.60 -3.42 -4.23
N VAL A 331 4.53 -2.10 -4.13
CA VAL A 331 4.23 -1.23 -5.26
C VAL A 331 5.47 -1.15 -6.15
N LYS A 332 5.28 -1.26 -7.47
CA LYS A 332 6.36 -1.24 -8.47
C LYS A 332 5.95 -0.41 -9.69
N ILE A 333 6.95 -0.05 -10.50
CA ILE A 333 6.69 0.40 -11.87
C ILE A 333 6.30 -0.85 -12.69
N MET A 334 5.02 -0.99 -13.00
CA MET A 334 4.48 -2.17 -13.67
C MET A 334 4.40 -2.01 -15.18
N GLU A 335 4.12 -0.80 -15.65
CA GLU A 335 3.96 -0.50 -17.07
C GLU A 335 4.57 0.88 -17.37
N ARG A 336 4.97 1.10 -18.63
CA ARG A 336 5.41 2.40 -19.14
C ARG A 336 4.66 2.75 -20.43
N TYR A 337 4.25 4.00 -20.54
CA TYR A 337 3.51 4.52 -21.69
C TYR A 337 4.30 5.64 -22.37
N ASP A 338 4.38 5.58 -23.71
CA ASP A 338 4.97 6.61 -24.54
C ASP A 338 3.96 7.68 -24.93
N ILE A 339 4.47 8.82 -25.39
CA ILE A 339 3.65 9.95 -25.87
C ILE A 339 2.79 9.50 -27.05
N ARG A 340 1.51 9.83 -27.02
CA ARG A 340 0.56 9.67 -28.14
C ARG A 340 0.39 10.94 -28.94
N LYS A 341 0.37 12.10 -28.29
CA LYS A 341 0.18 13.40 -28.94
C LYS A 341 0.96 14.49 -28.19
N VAL A 342 1.54 15.40 -28.97
CA VAL A 342 2.24 16.57 -28.47
C VAL A 342 1.49 17.82 -28.92
N THR A 343 1.18 18.73 -27.99
CA THR A 343 0.59 20.04 -28.27
C THR A 343 1.51 21.12 -27.68
N LYS A 344 2.00 22.02 -28.50
CA LYS A 344 2.75 23.19 -28.02
C LYS A 344 1.78 24.27 -27.59
N LEU A 345 1.96 24.83 -26.41
CA LEU A 345 1.14 25.95 -25.91
C LEU A 345 1.64 27.27 -26.47
N THR A 346 0.71 28.21 -26.74
CA THR A 346 1.02 29.59 -27.08
C THR A 346 1.49 30.37 -25.85
N ALA A 347 2.07 31.55 -26.05
CA ALA A 347 2.52 32.41 -24.94
C ALA A 347 1.32 32.86 -24.07
N GLU A 348 0.15 33.10 -24.67
CA GLU A 348 -1.08 33.44 -23.98
C GLU A 348 -1.56 32.27 -23.09
N GLN A 349 -1.59 31.05 -23.63
CA GLN A 349 -1.97 29.84 -22.90
C GLN A 349 -1.03 29.57 -21.71
N ILE A 350 0.28 29.72 -21.90
CA ILE A 350 1.28 29.59 -20.84
C ILE A 350 1.05 30.64 -19.75
N THR A 351 0.82 31.90 -20.17
CA THR A 351 0.57 33.01 -19.24
C THR A 351 -0.69 32.76 -18.41
N ALA A 352 -1.78 32.33 -19.03
CA ALA A 352 -3.04 32.02 -18.37
C ALA A 352 -2.86 30.85 -17.35
N ALA A 353 -2.19 29.77 -17.75
CA ALA A 353 -1.90 28.64 -16.89
C ALA A 353 -1.03 29.02 -15.68
N CYS A 354 0.03 29.78 -15.87
CA CYS A 354 0.91 30.25 -14.81
C CYS A 354 0.23 31.23 -13.86
N LYS A 355 -0.62 32.13 -14.37
CA LYS A 355 -1.40 33.08 -13.56
C LYS A 355 -2.37 32.36 -12.62
N SER A 356 -3.07 31.34 -13.12
CA SER A 356 -4.02 30.55 -12.33
C SER A 356 -3.34 29.80 -11.18
N THR A 357 -2.07 29.44 -11.33
CA THR A 357 -1.27 28.68 -10.36
C THR A 357 -0.26 29.55 -9.60
N LYS A 358 -0.20 30.87 -9.86
CA LYS A 358 0.75 31.81 -9.24
C LYS A 358 2.21 31.41 -9.45
N ARG A 359 2.55 30.84 -10.61
CA ARG A 359 3.91 30.45 -10.98
C ARG A 359 4.54 31.42 -11.96
N THR A 360 5.86 31.41 -12.05
CA THR A 360 6.60 32.17 -13.05
C THR A 360 6.25 31.66 -14.44
N VAL A 361 6.03 32.59 -15.38
CA VAL A 361 5.72 32.26 -16.77
C VAL A 361 6.91 31.59 -17.43
N ALA A 362 6.71 30.36 -17.91
CA ALA A 362 7.75 29.61 -18.61
C ALA A 362 7.92 30.14 -20.05
N PRO A 363 9.15 30.16 -20.60
CA PRO A 363 9.39 30.62 -21.97
C PRO A 363 8.91 29.63 -23.04
N SER A 364 8.63 28.39 -22.65
CA SER A 364 8.08 27.34 -23.51
C SER A 364 7.33 26.32 -22.70
N ALA A 365 6.22 25.79 -23.21
CA ALA A 365 5.52 24.67 -22.63
C ALA A 365 4.90 23.77 -23.70
N PHE A 366 4.83 22.48 -23.39
CA PHE A 366 4.18 21.45 -24.20
C PHE A 366 3.24 20.64 -23.31
N VAL A 367 2.08 20.27 -23.85
CA VAL A 367 1.19 19.28 -23.25
C VAL A 367 1.31 17.97 -24.01
N LEU A 368 1.60 16.91 -23.30
CA LEU A 368 1.76 15.57 -23.79
C LEU A 368 0.55 14.73 -23.38
N ASP A 369 -0.17 14.18 -24.36
CA ASP A 369 -1.18 13.16 -24.11
C ASP A 369 -0.50 11.78 -24.11
N MET A 370 -0.50 11.11 -22.98
CA MET A 370 0.10 9.79 -22.83
C MET A 370 -0.84 8.65 -23.24
N GLY A 371 -2.07 8.99 -23.63
CA GLY A 371 -3.06 8.05 -24.16
C GLY A 371 -3.78 7.19 -23.13
N GLN A 372 -3.30 7.15 -21.88
CA GLN A 372 -3.86 6.36 -20.80
C GLN A 372 -3.86 7.15 -19.50
N ASN A 373 -5.03 7.21 -18.82
CA ASN A 373 -5.10 7.67 -17.43
C ASN A 373 -4.57 6.58 -16.51
N LEU A 374 -3.66 6.94 -15.59
CA LEU A 374 -2.97 6.00 -14.73
C LEU A 374 -2.49 6.66 -13.43
N ALA A 375 -2.18 5.86 -12.42
CA ALA A 375 -1.48 6.31 -11.21
C ALA A 375 0.03 6.14 -11.37
N GLY A 376 0.79 7.19 -11.12
CA GLY A 376 2.24 7.10 -11.24
C GLY A 376 2.95 8.43 -11.34
N PHE A 377 3.99 8.47 -12.12
CA PHE A 377 4.85 9.64 -12.30
C PHE A 377 5.51 9.66 -13.69
N PRO A 378 5.94 10.85 -14.17
CA PRO A 378 6.75 10.95 -15.38
C PRO A 378 8.21 10.53 -15.12
N GLU A 379 8.80 9.82 -16.08
CA GLU A 379 10.25 9.58 -16.17
C GLU A 379 10.80 10.32 -17.37
N ILE A 380 11.85 11.15 -17.18
CA ILE A 380 12.48 11.95 -18.21
C ILE A 380 13.93 11.51 -18.46
N THR A 381 14.34 11.52 -19.72
CA THR A 381 15.75 11.50 -20.14
C THR A 381 16.02 12.82 -20.83
N VAL A 382 16.97 13.61 -20.34
CA VAL A 382 17.16 15.00 -20.73
C VAL A 382 18.65 15.34 -20.88
N ARG A 383 18.93 16.31 -21.76
CA ARG A 383 20.24 16.95 -21.91
C ARG A 383 20.10 18.45 -21.82
N GLY A 384 20.95 19.08 -21.04
CA GLY A 384 20.95 20.53 -20.87
C GLY A 384 22.17 21.04 -20.11
N LYS A 385 22.13 22.31 -19.73
CA LYS A 385 23.21 22.95 -18.96
C LYS A 385 22.96 22.88 -17.46
N LYS A 386 24.03 22.90 -16.69
CA LYS A 386 23.99 22.95 -15.21
C LYS A 386 23.08 24.07 -14.71
N GLY A 387 22.18 23.73 -13.81
CA GLY A 387 21.27 24.68 -13.17
C GLY A 387 19.99 25.01 -13.94
N GLN A 388 19.85 24.51 -15.18
CA GLN A 388 18.56 24.62 -15.89
C GLN A 388 17.51 23.75 -15.21
N LYS A 389 16.26 24.26 -15.18
CA LYS A 389 15.15 23.63 -14.47
C LYS A 389 14.04 23.25 -15.40
N ILE A 390 13.47 22.07 -15.19
CA ILE A 390 12.28 21.56 -15.87
C ILE A 390 11.19 21.40 -14.83
N THR A 391 9.99 21.85 -15.15
CA THR A 391 8.77 21.63 -14.35
C THR A 391 7.82 20.72 -15.11
N LEU A 392 7.34 19.68 -14.45
CA LEU A 392 6.37 18.72 -14.97
C LEU A 392 5.09 18.83 -14.15
N LEU A 393 4.01 19.30 -14.79
CA LEU A 393 2.66 19.25 -14.21
C LEU A 393 1.94 18.04 -14.77
N VAL A 394 1.15 17.39 -13.94
CA VAL A 394 0.34 16.24 -14.35
C VAL A 394 -1.11 16.46 -14.07
N SER A 395 -2.00 15.95 -14.95
CA SER A 395 -3.45 16.05 -14.78
C SER A 395 -4.20 14.97 -15.54
N GLU A 396 -5.45 14.71 -15.13
CA GLU A 396 -6.35 13.78 -15.82
C GLU A 396 -7.10 14.43 -16.96
N SER A 397 -7.27 15.74 -16.92
CA SER A 397 -7.99 16.53 -17.93
C SER A 397 -7.24 17.83 -18.28
N LEU A 398 -7.68 18.48 -19.34
CA LEU A 398 -7.16 19.77 -19.78
C LEU A 398 -8.17 20.89 -19.48
N THR A 399 -7.67 22.12 -19.37
CA THR A 399 -8.50 23.32 -19.37
C THR A 399 -9.01 23.61 -20.79
N ASP A 400 -9.95 24.54 -20.92
CA ASP A 400 -10.48 24.99 -22.24
C ASP A 400 -9.34 25.56 -23.11
N GLU A 401 -8.30 26.13 -22.50
CA GLU A 401 -7.12 26.65 -23.19
C GLU A 401 -6.10 25.56 -23.52
N GLY A 402 -6.35 24.29 -23.15
CA GLY A 402 -5.53 23.15 -23.48
C GLY A 402 -4.34 22.91 -22.52
N ALA A 403 -4.26 23.60 -21.40
CA ALA A 403 -3.27 23.36 -20.35
C ALA A 403 -3.73 22.27 -19.36
N CYS A 404 -2.80 21.67 -18.59
CA CYS A 404 -3.13 20.72 -17.54
C CYS A 404 -4.09 21.32 -16.50
N ASN A 405 -5.23 20.65 -16.28
CA ASN A 405 -6.26 21.08 -15.33
C ASN A 405 -6.09 20.34 -13.99
N GLN A 406 -5.62 21.05 -12.97
CA GLN A 406 -5.43 20.50 -11.62
C GLN A 406 -6.56 20.88 -10.64
N ARG A 407 -7.62 21.54 -11.10
CA ARG A 407 -8.70 22.02 -10.21
C ARG A 407 -9.49 20.90 -9.56
N GLN A 408 -9.67 19.77 -10.27
CA GLN A 408 -10.45 18.63 -9.80
C GLN A 408 -9.61 17.55 -9.12
N THR A 409 -8.29 17.56 -9.33
CA THR A 409 -7.36 16.57 -8.80
C THR A 409 -6.55 17.07 -7.62
N GLY A 410 -7.06 18.01 -6.88
CA GLY A 410 -6.41 18.73 -5.81
C GLY A 410 -6.22 20.20 -6.17
N ARG A 411 -5.03 20.71 -5.99
CA ARG A 411 -4.64 22.05 -6.46
C ARG A 411 -3.19 21.93 -6.97
N GLN A 412 -2.41 22.97 -6.85
CA GLN A 412 -1.07 22.99 -7.37
C GLN A 412 -0.19 21.86 -6.82
N HIS A 413 0.18 20.93 -7.69
CA HIS A 413 1.16 19.88 -7.49
C HIS A 413 1.98 19.73 -8.76
N TYR A 414 3.26 19.45 -8.63
CA TYR A 414 4.17 19.34 -9.77
C TYR A 414 5.50 18.73 -9.33
N TYR A 415 6.32 18.38 -10.32
CA TYR A 415 7.67 17.89 -10.15
C TYR A 415 8.66 18.87 -10.77
N GLU A 416 9.74 19.19 -10.07
CA GLU A 416 10.83 20.00 -10.60
C GLU A 416 12.14 19.23 -10.63
N TYR A 417 12.85 19.30 -11.75
CA TYR A 417 14.17 18.73 -11.92
C TYR A 417 15.17 19.79 -12.32
N THR A 418 16.21 20.00 -11.50
CA THR A 418 17.33 20.89 -11.82
C THR A 418 18.51 20.07 -12.29
N LEU A 419 18.96 20.33 -13.53
CA LEU A 419 20.01 19.57 -14.19
C LEU A 419 21.39 19.81 -13.56
N LYS A 420 22.20 18.76 -13.46
CA LYS A 420 23.64 18.86 -13.16
C LYS A 420 24.47 19.29 -14.37
N GLY A 421 24.00 19.02 -15.59
CA GLY A 421 24.64 19.44 -16.84
C GLY A 421 25.77 18.51 -17.32
N GLU A 422 25.77 17.26 -16.88
CA GLU A 422 26.79 16.26 -17.18
C GLU A 422 26.29 15.22 -18.23
N GLY A 423 26.05 15.69 -19.44
CA GLY A 423 25.62 14.79 -20.53
C GLY A 423 24.12 14.52 -20.56
N VAL A 424 23.75 13.25 -20.65
CA VAL A 424 22.35 12.79 -20.61
C VAL A 424 22.02 12.36 -19.21
N GLU A 425 20.91 12.90 -18.66
CA GLU A 425 20.43 12.65 -17.31
C GLU A 425 19.07 11.96 -17.39
N THR A 426 18.85 10.93 -16.57
CA THR A 426 17.54 10.25 -16.45
C THR A 426 17.04 10.39 -15.02
N TRP A 427 15.78 10.78 -14.87
CA TRP A 427 15.19 11.01 -13.56
C TRP A 427 13.68 10.75 -13.55
N HIS A 428 13.18 10.28 -12.42
CA HIS A 428 11.78 10.24 -12.03
C HIS A 428 11.63 10.62 -10.53
N PRO A 429 10.46 11.11 -10.08
CA PRO A 429 10.19 11.35 -8.65
C PRO A 429 10.31 10.08 -7.83
N ARG A 430 10.77 10.19 -6.57
CA ARG A 430 11.05 9.06 -5.68
C ARG A 430 9.91 8.80 -4.67
N PHE A 431 9.26 9.87 -4.19
CA PHE A 431 8.41 9.80 -3.00
C PHE A 431 7.00 10.35 -3.23
N SER A 432 6.55 10.42 -4.46
CA SER A 432 5.22 10.92 -4.81
C SER A 432 4.71 10.31 -6.11
N TYR A 433 3.41 10.06 -6.18
CA TYR A 433 2.72 9.66 -7.40
C TYR A 433 1.44 10.47 -7.56
N TYR A 434 0.85 10.45 -8.75
CA TYR A 434 -0.42 11.13 -9.04
C TYR A 434 -1.22 10.36 -10.09
N GLY A 435 -2.55 10.54 -10.11
CA GLY A 435 -3.42 10.10 -11.19
C GLY A 435 -3.34 11.10 -12.33
N PHE A 436 -2.97 10.66 -13.55
CA PHE A 436 -2.85 11.55 -14.70
C PHE A 436 -2.89 10.81 -16.03
N ARG A 437 -3.29 11.56 -17.06
CA ARG A 437 -3.15 11.21 -18.48
C ARG A 437 -2.24 12.18 -19.21
N TYR A 438 -2.22 13.44 -18.78
CA TYR A 438 -1.50 14.52 -19.45
C TYR A 438 -0.30 14.97 -18.62
N ILE A 439 0.78 15.28 -19.32
CA ILE A 439 1.99 15.87 -18.73
C ILE A 439 2.23 17.21 -19.42
N GLN A 440 2.21 18.31 -18.68
CA GLN A 440 2.64 19.61 -19.15
C GLN A 440 4.12 19.80 -18.78
N VAL A 441 4.95 19.96 -19.80
CA VAL A 441 6.38 20.18 -19.66
C VAL A 441 6.64 21.67 -19.81
N GLU A 442 7.25 22.29 -18.82
CA GLU A 442 7.66 23.69 -18.81
C GLU A 442 9.17 23.82 -18.61
N GLY A 443 9.78 24.82 -19.25
CA GLY A 443 11.21 25.10 -19.13
C GLY A 443 12.12 24.13 -19.92
N ALA A 444 11.55 23.35 -20.85
CA ALA A 444 12.29 22.47 -21.74
C ALA A 444 11.66 22.42 -23.13
N VAL A 445 12.37 21.84 -24.10
CA VAL A 445 11.83 21.48 -25.42
C VAL A 445 11.98 19.99 -25.65
N LEU A 446 11.13 19.43 -26.49
CA LEU A 446 11.26 18.03 -26.92
C LEU A 446 12.28 17.92 -28.04
N LYS A 447 12.95 16.77 -28.15
CA LYS A 447 13.90 16.45 -29.22
C LYS A 447 13.26 16.73 -30.60
N GLY A 448 13.98 17.46 -31.47
CA GLY A 448 13.48 17.85 -32.78
C GLY A 448 12.68 19.16 -32.83
N GLN A 449 12.34 19.76 -31.70
CA GLN A 449 11.63 21.04 -31.64
C GLN A 449 12.60 22.23 -31.74
N LYS A 450 12.12 23.37 -32.28
CA LYS A 450 12.87 24.63 -32.28
C LYS A 450 13.17 25.07 -30.85
N ASN A 451 14.41 25.48 -30.57
CA ASN A 451 14.90 25.84 -29.24
C ASN A 451 15.58 27.23 -29.23
N PRO A 452 14.87 28.33 -29.47
CA PRO A 452 15.47 29.66 -29.52
C PRO A 452 15.99 30.13 -28.16
N PHE A 453 15.45 29.61 -27.06
CA PHE A 453 15.82 29.97 -25.69
C PHE A 453 16.95 29.09 -25.12
N ARG A 454 17.50 28.16 -25.92
CA ARG A 454 18.56 27.21 -25.49
C ARG A 454 18.18 26.45 -24.20
N LEU A 455 16.94 26.04 -24.08
CA LEU A 455 16.40 25.27 -22.98
C LEU A 455 16.95 23.82 -23.00
N PRO A 456 16.82 23.06 -21.90
CA PRO A 456 17.06 21.62 -21.89
C PRO A 456 16.25 20.91 -22.97
N VAL A 457 16.83 19.85 -23.52
CA VAL A 457 16.18 19.03 -24.56
C VAL A 457 15.82 17.68 -23.97
N ILE A 458 14.54 17.40 -23.82
CA ILE A 458 14.03 16.10 -23.42
C ILE A 458 14.24 15.13 -24.60
N GLN A 459 15.06 14.11 -24.38
CA GLN A 459 15.34 13.05 -25.32
C GLN A 459 14.23 11.99 -25.33
N LYS A 460 13.69 11.70 -24.14
CA LYS A 460 12.61 10.75 -23.91
C LYS A 460 11.80 11.17 -22.68
N ILE A 461 10.50 10.95 -22.70
CA ILE A 461 9.61 11.05 -21.56
C ILE A 461 8.56 9.96 -21.64
N GLN A 462 8.31 9.29 -20.53
CA GLN A 462 7.31 8.23 -20.38
C GLN A 462 6.48 8.46 -19.13
N SER A 463 5.24 8.01 -19.09
CA SER A 463 4.52 7.81 -17.85
C SER A 463 4.80 6.42 -17.31
N CYS A 464 5.24 6.36 -16.06
CA CYS A 464 5.41 5.12 -15.30
C CYS A 464 4.11 4.84 -14.55
N PHE A 465 3.47 3.72 -14.86
CA PHE A 465 2.28 3.25 -14.14
C PHE A 465 2.73 2.43 -12.94
N VAL A 466 2.43 2.91 -11.75
CA VAL A 466 2.83 2.28 -10.48
C VAL A 466 1.62 1.78 -9.73
N TYR A 467 1.68 0.51 -9.31
CA TYR A 467 0.65 -0.12 -8.49
C TYR A 467 1.19 -1.36 -7.77
N ASN A 468 0.41 -1.87 -6.81
CA ASN A 468 0.76 -3.07 -6.07
C ASN A 468 0.93 -4.25 -7.03
N SER A 469 2.02 -4.98 -6.89
CA SER A 469 2.40 -6.06 -7.80
C SER A 469 1.72 -7.40 -7.49
N ALA A 470 0.54 -7.38 -6.86
CA ALA A 470 -0.28 -8.58 -6.69
C ALA A 470 -0.52 -9.24 -8.07
N PRO A 471 -0.25 -10.56 -8.22
CA PRO A 471 -0.34 -11.23 -9.50
C PRO A 471 -1.77 -11.22 -10.06
N LYS A 472 -1.89 -10.95 -11.35
CA LYS A 472 -3.14 -11.20 -12.07
C LYS A 472 -3.30 -12.70 -12.30
N ILE A 473 -4.41 -13.26 -11.86
CA ILE A 473 -4.67 -14.72 -11.86
C ILE A 473 -5.75 -15.17 -12.83
N SER A 474 -6.46 -14.25 -13.46
CA SER A 474 -7.52 -14.58 -14.41
C SER A 474 -7.47 -13.74 -15.69
N THR A 475 -8.16 -14.23 -16.70
CA THR A 475 -8.43 -13.52 -17.95
C THR A 475 -9.92 -13.61 -18.25
N PHE A 476 -10.48 -12.54 -18.80
CA PHE A 476 -11.85 -12.51 -19.26
C PHE A 476 -11.91 -12.05 -20.71
N GLU A 477 -12.59 -12.84 -21.53
CA GLU A 477 -12.90 -12.53 -22.92
C GLU A 477 -14.25 -13.16 -23.30
N CYS A 478 -15.05 -12.41 -24.02
CA CYS A 478 -16.32 -12.89 -24.56
C CYS A 478 -16.58 -12.32 -25.96
N SER A 479 -17.62 -12.81 -26.64
CA SER A 479 -18.02 -12.37 -27.98
C SER A 479 -18.52 -10.93 -28.04
N ASN A 480 -18.96 -10.34 -26.93
CA ASN A 480 -19.44 -8.97 -26.86
C ASN A 480 -18.31 -8.00 -26.50
N ARG A 481 -17.94 -7.15 -27.45
CA ARG A 481 -16.87 -6.16 -27.29
C ARG A 481 -17.12 -5.19 -26.12
N ILE A 482 -18.38 -4.80 -25.85
CA ILE A 482 -18.70 -3.85 -24.80
C ILE A 482 -18.29 -4.40 -23.43
N PHE A 483 -18.54 -5.69 -23.15
CA PHE A 483 -18.12 -6.31 -21.89
C PHE A 483 -16.60 -6.43 -21.79
N ASN A 484 -15.93 -6.77 -22.90
CA ASN A 484 -14.46 -6.81 -22.91
C ASN A 484 -13.85 -5.42 -22.66
N ASP A 485 -14.44 -4.37 -23.25
CA ASP A 485 -13.99 -2.99 -23.04
C ASP A 485 -14.26 -2.53 -21.60
N ALA A 486 -15.45 -2.81 -21.06
CA ALA A 486 -15.80 -2.52 -19.67
C ALA A 486 -14.84 -3.23 -18.69
N HIS A 487 -14.54 -4.51 -18.89
CA HIS A 487 -13.59 -5.25 -18.08
C HIS A 487 -12.20 -4.59 -18.08
N ARG A 488 -11.70 -4.20 -19.27
CA ARG A 488 -10.41 -3.48 -19.38
C ARG A 488 -10.39 -2.13 -18.67
N LEU A 489 -11.50 -1.37 -18.75
CA LEU A 489 -11.63 -0.09 -18.04
C LEU A 489 -11.61 -0.30 -16.52
N ILE A 490 -12.35 -1.29 -16.02
CA ILE A 490 -12.36 -1.64 -14.58
C ILE A 490 -10.96 -2.07 -14.13
N GLU A 491 -10.27 -2.93 -14.88
CA GLU A 491 -8.90 -3.33 -14.54
C GLU A 491 -7.95 -2.13 -14.44
N LYS A 492 -8.04 -1.15 -15.34
CA LYS A 492 -7.21 0.06 -15.30
C LYS A 492 -7.52 0.94 -14.09
N ALA A 493 -8.80 1.08 -13.73
CA ALA A 493 -9.23 1.80 -12.53
C ALA A 493 -8.74 1.10 -11.25
N VAL A 494 -8.89 -0.22 -11.16
CA VAL A 494 -8.40 -1.03 -10.03
C VAL A 494 -6.90 -0.84 -9.86
N ARG A 495 -6.09 -1.03 -10.92
CA ARG A 495 -4.64 -0.87 -10.85
C ARG A 495 -4.23 0.53 -10.44
N SER A 496 -4.93 1.57 -10.92
CA SER A 496 -4.66 2.96 -10.55
C SER A 496 -4.90 3.23 -9.06
N ASN A 497 -5.71 2.41 -8.39
CA ASN A 497 -6.07 2.57 -6.99
C ASN A 497 -5.51 1.46 -6.07
N MET A 498 -4.88 0.43 -6.62
CA MET A 498 -4.27 -0.64 -5.83
C MET A 498 -2.83 -0.27 -5.43
N GLN A 499 -2.69 0.34 -4.25
CA GLN A 499 -1.42 0.83 -3.71
C GLN A 499 -1.05 0.04 -2.42
N SER A 500 -0.87 0.70 -1.28
CA SER A 500 -0.82 0.04 0.04
C SER A 500 -2.18 -0.42 0.50
N VAL A 501 -3.20 0.28 0.06
CA VAL A 501 -4.63 0.05 0.24
C VAL A 501 -5.32 0.28 -1.09
N PHE A 502 -6.57 -0.15 -1.23
CA PHE A 502 -7.40 0.35 -2.32
C PHE A 502 -7.80 1.78 -2.02
N THR A 503 -7.35 2.73 -2.85
CA THR A 503 -7.67 4.14 -2.69
C THR A 503 -8.94 4.51 -3.46
N ASP A 504 -9.66 5.52 -2.98
CA ASP A 504 -10.80 6.11 -3.71
C ASP A 504 -10.36 6.77 -5.01
N CYS A 505 -9.23 7.44 -4.98
CA CYS A 505 -8.65 8.09 -6.14
C CYS A 505 -7.12 8.21 -6.02
N PRO A 506 -6.36 8.17 -7.14
CA PRO A 506 -4.90 8.22 -7.11
C PRO A 506 -4.34 9.65 -7.07
N HIS A 507 -5.15 10.65 -6.77
CA HIS A 507 -4.75 12.06 -6.84
C HIS A 507 -5.05 12.86 -5.57
N ARG A 508 -6.26 13.43 -5.42
CA ARG A 508 -6.54 14.41 -4.36
C ARG A 508 -6.72 13.81 -2.96
N GLU A 509 -7.17 12.56 -2.83
CA GLU A 509 -7.42 11.93 -1.53
C GLU A 509 -6.40 10.88 -1.16
N LYS A 510 -6.22 9.85 -1.99
CA LYS A 510 -5.33 8.69 -1.74
C LYS A 510 -5.63 8.01 -0.40
N LEU A 511 -6.91 7.98 -0.01
CA LEU A 511 -7.39 7.39 1.23
C LEU A 511 -7.96 5.99 0.97
N GLY A 512 -7.82 5.10 1.95
CA GLY A 512 -8.39 3.76 1.93
C GLY A 512 -9.84 3.78 2.42
N TRP A 513 -10.76 4.27 1.61
CA TRP A 513 -12.19 4.19 1.87
C TRP A 513 -12.65 2.73 1.80
N LEU A 514 -13.31 2.23 2.83
CA LEU A 514 -13.53 0.79 3.03
C LEU A 514 -14.56 0.16 2.10
N GLU A 515 -15.52 0.93 1.59
CA GLU A 515 -16.59 0.36 0.75
C GLU A 515 -16.03 -0.35 -0.49
N GLN A 516 -14.94 0.16 -1.06
CA GLN A 516 -14.35 -0.41 -2.27
C GLN A 516 -13.86 -1.83 -2.07
N ASP A 517 -13.40 -2.14 -0.86
CA ASP A 517 -12.86 -3.47 -0.53
C ASP A 517 -13.92 -4.56 -0.61
N HIS A 518 -15.18 -4.26 -0.27
CA HIS A 518 -16.25 -5.25 -0.32
C HIS A 518 -17.17 -5.12 -1.54
N LEU A 519 -17.50 -3.91 -2.00
CA LEU A 519 -18.35 -3.74 -3.19
C LEU A 519 -17.64 -4.21 -4.46
N CYS A 520 -16.35 -3.89 -4.62
CA CYS A 520 -15.53 -4.41 -5.70
C CYS A 520 -14.90 -5.77 -5.38
N GLY A 521 -15.01 -6.24 -4.14
CA GLY A 521 -14.33 -7.41 -3.59
C GLY A 521 -14.37 -8.65 -4.47
N PRO A 522 -15.54 -9.14 -4.93
CA PRO A 522 -15.59 -10.29 -5.81
C PRO A 522 -14.80 -10.10 -7.11
N GLY A 523 -14.91 -8.93 -7.75
CA GLY A 523 -14.16 -8.62 -8.96
C GLY A 523 -12.65 -8.53 -8.73
N LEU A 524 -12.23 -8.02 -7.58
CA LEU A 524 -10.84 -7.96 -7.17
C LEU A 524 -10.26 -9.37 -6.97
N LEU A 525 -10.95 -10.21 -6.21
CA LEU A 525 -10.56 -11.58 -5.88
C LEU A 525 -10.58 -12.52 -7.09
N TYR A 526 -11.46 -12.29 -8.07
CA TYR A 526 -11.45 -13.04 -9.34
C TYR A 526 -10.25 -12.70 -10.22
N ASN A 527 -9.74 -11.48 -10.16
CA ASN A 527 -8.72 -11.01 -11.07
C ASN A 527 -7.30 -11.04 -10.50
N TYR A 528 -7.14 -10.93 -9.18
CA TYR A 528 -5.82 -10.81 -8.53
C TYR A 528 -5.64 -11.80 -7.39
N ASP A 529 -4.40 -12.26 -7.21
CA ASP A 529 -3.99 -12.97 -6.00
C ASP A 529 -3.81 -11.96 -4.87
N LEU A 530 -4.79 -11.91 -3.98
CA LEU A 530 -4.83 -10.98 -2.85
C LEU A 530 -4.52 -11.65 -1.51
N THR A 531 -3.88 -12.82 -1.53
CA THR A 531 -3.53 -13.60 -0.31
C THR A 531 -2.65 -12.83 0.67
N GLY A 532 -1.87 -11.85 0.20
CA GLY A 532 -1.13 -10.92 1.07
C GLY A 532 -1.83 -9.59 1.30
N PHE A 533 -2.58 -9.09 0.30
CA PHE A 533 -3.19 -7.76 0.33
C PHE A 533 -4.37 -7.67 1.30
N VAL A 534 -5.31 -8.63 1.23
CA VAL A 534 -6.50 -8.65 2.11
C VAL A 534 -6.14 -8.79 3.59
N PRO A 535 -5.24 -9.70 4.01
CA PRO A 535 -4.81 -9.74 5.41
C PRO A 535 -4.19 -8.43 5.93
N GLN A 536 -3.43 -7.73 5.09
CA GLN A 536 -2.86 -6.42 5.45
C GLN A 536 -3.93 -5.33 5.52
N THR A 537 -4.90 -5.32 4.61
CA THR A 537 -6.05 -4.42 4.65
C THR A 537 -6.86 -4.61 5.94
N LEU A 538 -7.16 -5.86 6.31
CA LEU A 538 -7.86 -6.17 7.56
C LEU A 538 -7.06 -5.77 8.80
N GLN A 539 -5.72 -5.86 8.77
CA GLN A 539 -4.89 -5.34 9.85
C GLN A 539 -5.04 -3.82 9.98
N ASN A 540 -5.06 -3.07 8.86
CA ASN A 540 -5.29 -1.63 8.87
C ASN A 540 -6.67 -1.28 9.43
N ILE A 541 -7.72 -2.06 9.09
CA ILE A 541 -9.08 -1.84 9.62
C ILE A 541 -9.12 -2.13 11.13
N ALA A 542 -8.51 -3.22 11.57
CA ALA A 542 -8.42 -3.56 13.00
C ALA A 542 -7.66 -2.49 13.81
N ASP A 543 -6.59 -1.95 13.22
CA ASP A 543 -5.81 -0.85 13.82
C ASP A 543 -6.60 0.46 13.91
N ALA A 544 -7.51 0.70 12.95
CA ALA A 544 -8.37 1.87 12.91
C ALA A 544 -9.60 1.75 13.80
N GLN A 545 -9.99 0.53 14.24
CA GLN A 545 -11.17 0.34 15.09
C GLN A 545 -11.07 1.13 16.40
N HIS A 546 -12.07 1.96 16.69
CA HIS A 546 -12.11 2.79 17.88
C HIS A 546 -12.37 1.95 19.15
N ALA A 547 -12.07 2.54 20.32
CA ALA A 547 -12.23 1.87 21.61
C ALA A 547 -13.66 1.44 21.91
N ASN A 548 -14.65 2.20 21.43
CA ASN A 548 -16.09 1.90 21.54
C ASN A 548 -16.58 0.82 20.55
N GLY A 549 -15.72 0.32 19.67
CA GLY A 549 -16.03 -0.68 18.66
C GLY A 549 -16.35 -0.12 17.27
N ALA A 550 -16.54 1.18 17.12
CA ALA A 550 -16.79 1.82 15.82
C ALA A 550 -15.67 1.52 14.84
N VAL A 551 -16.03 1.33 13.57
CA VAL A 551 -15.10 1.20 12.47
C VAL A 551 -15.22 2.45 11.60
N PRO A 552 -14.15 3.25 11.44
CA PRO A 552 -14.20 4.46 10.63
C PRO A 552 -14.35 4.11 9.13
N THR A 553 -14.75 5.08 8.34
CA THR A 553 -14.95 4.89 6.89
C THR A 553 -13.66 4.70 6.10
N THR A 554 -12.51 5.06 6.68
CA THR A 554 -11.19 4.91 6.06
C THR A 554 -10.21 4.17 6.94
N ALA A 555 -9.36 3.33 6.36
CA ALA A 555 -8.22 2.70 7.03
C ALA A 555 -6.98 2.66 6.11
N PRO A 556 -5.82 3.18 6.57
CA PRO A 556 -5.57 3.86 7.84
C PRO A 556 -6.40 5.12 8.03
N GLU A 557 -6.79 5.43 9.27
CA GLU A 557 -7.57 6.63 9.58
C GLU A 557 -6.66 7.88 9.66
N TYR A 558 -6.23 8.36 8.48
CA TYR A 558 -5.41 9.58 8.39
C TYR A 558 -6.22 10.87 8.50
N VAL A 559 -7.51 10.79 8.26
CA VAL A 559 -8.46 11.89 8.40
C VAL A 559 -9.48 11.49 9.44
N VAL A 560 -9.61 12.31 10.48
CA VAL A 560 -10.71 12.23 11.44
C VAL A 560 -11.75 13.25 11.01
N PHE A 561 -12.92 12.77 10.63
CA PHE A 561 -14.03 13.63 10.22
C PHE A 561 -14.80 14.08 11.46
N GLU A 562 -14.64 15.35 11.82
CA GLU A 562 -15.29 15.96 13.00
C GLU A 562 -16.01 17.25 12.62
N GLY A 563 -17.08 17.57 13.32
CA GLY A 563 -17.83 18.81 13.19
C GLY A 563 -19.18 18.65 12.49
N PRO A 564 -19.98 19.72 12.45
CA PRO A 564 -21.33 19.68 11.89
C PRO A 564 -21.38 19.17 10.45
N GLY A 565 -22.18 18.14 10.20
CA GLY A 565 -22.35 17.53 8.86
C GLY A 565 -21.21 16.59 8.43
N MET A 566 -20.25 16.28 9.30
CA MET A 566 -19.15 15.35 9.00
C MET A 566 -19.36 13.96 9.61
N ASP A 567 -20.34 13.78 10.48
CA ASP A 567 -20.56 12.53 11.23
C ASP A 567 -20.75 11.32 10.29
N ALA A 568 -21.50 11.48 9.20
CA ALA A 568 -21.73 10.43 8.22
C ALA A 568 -20.46 10.00 7.48
N PHE A 569 -19.47 10.89 7.37
CA PHE A 569 -18.15 10.55 6.80
C PHE A 569 -17.22 9.92 7.83
N ALA A 570 -17.43 10.17 9.11
CA ALA A 570 -16.65 9.55 10.19
C ALA A 570 -16.98 8.06 10.34
N GLU A 571 -18.27 7.76 10.33
CA GLU A 571 -18.81 6.43 10.52
C GLU A 571 -19.99 6.20 9.58
N SER A 572 -20.00 5.09 8.90
CA SER A 572 -21.08 4.69 8.02
C SER A 572 -21.16 3.18 7.97
N PRO A 573 -22.31 2.55 8.30
CA PRO A 573 -22.44 1.10 8.30
C PRO A 573 -22.09 0.47 6.94
N GLU A 574 -22.34 1.19 5.85
CA GLU A 574 -22.06 0.76 4.48
C GLU A 574 -20.55 0.66 4.19
N TRP A 575 -19.72 1.38 4.95
CA TRP A 575 -18.25 1.29 4.92
C TRP A 575 -17.72 0.35 5.99
N GLY A 576 -18.17 0.51 7.23
CA GLY A 576 -17.68 -0.27 8.37
C GLY A 576 -17.96 -1.76 8.26
N CYS A 577 -19.01 -2.16 7.54
CA CYS A 577 -19.36 -3.57 7.30
C CYS A 577 -18.22 -4.35 6.64
N THR A 578 -17.30 -3.69 5.95
CA THR A 578 -16.10 -4.30 5.34
C THR A 578 -15.32 -5.15 6.33
N PHE A 579 -15.20 -4.70 7.59
CA PHE A 579 -14.46 -5.46 8.61
C PHE A 579 -15.04 -6.85 8.89
N VAL A 580 -16.34 -7.02 8.63
CA VAL A 580 -17.04 -8.31 8.80
C VAL A 580 -17.12 -9.07 7.48
N VAL A 581 -17.40 -8.40 6.37
CA VAL A 581 -17.67 -9.03 5.09
C VAL A 581 -16.39 -9.54 4.40
N LEU A 582 -15.32 -8.74 4.43
CA LEU A 582 -14.08 -9.05 3.72
C LEU A 582 -13.39 -10.34 4.18
N PRO A 583 -13.36 -10.70 5.49
CA PRO A 583 -12.87 -12.01 5.93
C PRO A 583 -13.64 -13.20 5.33
N PHE A 584 -14.94 -13.06 5.13
CA PHE A 584 -15.76 -14.11 4.50
C PHE A 584 -15.50 -14.21 2.99
N MET A 585 -15.37 -13.08 2.30
CA MET A 585 -14.97 -13.09 0.88
C MET A 585 -13.62 -13.79 0.68
N TYR A 586 -12.69 -13.55 1.59
CA TYR A 586 -11.39 -14.22 1.58
C TYR A 586 -11.53 -15.73 1.81
N TYR A 587 -12.33 -16.13 2.81
CA TYR A 587 -12.63 -17.53 3.08
C TYR A 587 -13.30 -18.24 1.89
N GLU A 588 -14.32 -17.62 1.30
CA GLU A 588 -15.02 -18.16 0.13
C GLU A 588 -14.08 -18.33 -1.09
N THR A 589 -13.11 -17.45 -1.24
CA THR A 589 -12.15 -17.48 -2.36
C THR A 589 -11.03 -18.50 -2.13
N TYR A 590 -10.45 -18.52 -0.94
CA TYR A 590 -9.21 -19.25 -0.65
C TYR A 590 -9.39 -20.46 0.27
N GLY A 591 -10.56 -20.64 0.87
CA GLY A 591 -10.83 -21.71 1.84
C GLY A 591 -10.13 -21.51 3.19
N ASP A 592 -9.61 -20.32 3.46
CA ASP A 592 -8.87 -19.98 4.68
C ASP A 592 -9.73 -19.15 5.65
N ASP A 593 -10.16 -19.77 6.74
CA ASP A 593 -10.96 -19.14 7.80
C ASP A 593 -10.14 -18.41 8.86
N SER A 594 -8.82 -18.37 8.72
CA SER A 594 -7.91 -17.80 9.73
C SER A 594 -8.19 -16.32 10.03
N LEU A 595 -8.62 -15.53 9.03
CA LEU A 595 -8.96 -14.13 9.20
C LEU A 595 -10.27 -13.95 9.97
N ILE A 596 -11.27 -14.82 9.74
CA ILE A 596 -12.52 -14.84 10.52
C ILE A 596 -12.17 -15.11 11.99
N ARG A 597 -11.36 -16.14 12.27
CA ARG A 597 -10.93 -16.47 13.63
C ARG A 597 -10.15 -15.35 14.29
N LYS A 598 -9.18 -14.78 13.57
CA LYS A 598 -8.31 -13.71 14.07
C LYS A 598 -9.10 -12.45 14.45
N TYR A 599 -10.07 -12.05 13.65
CA TYR A 599 -10.78 -10.78 13.81
C TYR A 599 -12.17 -10.93 14.45
N TYR A 600 -12.58 -12.13 14.88
CA TYR A 600 -13.89 -12.41 15.48
C TYR A 600 -14.27 -11.42 16.59
N ASN A 601 -13.37 -11.18 17.54
CA ASN A 601 -13.62 -10.25 18.63
C ASN A 601 -13.75 -8.79 18.16
N GLY A 602 -13.02 -8.40 17.12
CA GLY A 602 -13.15 -7.08 16.49
C GLY A 602 -14.50 -6.90 15.80
N MET A 603 -14.94 -7.91 15.04
CA MET A 603 -16.26 -7.95 14.40
C MET A 603 -17.38 -7.88 15.44
N ARG A 604 -17.25 -8.63 16.54
CA ARG A 604 -18.23 -8.62 17.64
C ARG A 604 -18.35 -7.23 18.26
N ARG A 605 -17.22 -6.57 18.57
CA ARG A 605 -17.23 -5.20 19.09
C ARG A 605 -17.89 -4.20 18.13
N TYR A 606 -17.72 -4.37 16.83
CA TYR A 606 -18.38 -3.53 15.84
C TYR A 606 -19.89 -3.71 15.85
N ILE A 607 -20.38 -4.94 15.94
CA ILE A 607 -21.81 -5.22 16.03
C ILE A 607 -22.41 -4.73 17.36
N ASP A 608 -21.68 -4.91 18.46
CA ASP A 608 -22.07 -4.36 19.77
C ASP A 608 -22.22 -2.82 19.67
N TYR A 609 -21.28 -2.15 19.00
CA TYR A 609 -21.36 -0.71 18.73
C TYR A 609 -22.62 -0.35 17.92
N LEU A 610 -22.89 -1.02 16.79
CA LEU A 610 -24.09 -0.77 15.98
C LEU A 610 -25.37 -1.00 16.80
N THR A 611 -25.39 -2.02 17.64
CA THR A 611 -26.53 -2.33 18.53
C THR A 611 -26.78 -1.19 19.52
N THR A 612 -25.74 -0.56 20.06
CA THR A 612 -25.88 0.62 20.92
C THR A 612 -26.40 1.87 20.20
N ARG A 613 -26.25 1.91 18.88
CA ARG A 613 -26.68 3.02 18.03
C ARG A 613 -28.07 2.80 17.40
N ALA A 614 -28.59 1.58 17.51
CA ALA A 614 -29.90 1.22 16.97
C ALA A 614 -31.01 1.66 17.93
N ASP A 615 -32.07 2.26 17.38
CA ASP A 615 -33.33 2.50 18.09
C ASP A 615 -34.38 1.50 17.59
N ASN A 616 -34.92 0.66 18.51
CA ASN A 616 -35.88 -0.39 18.14
C ASN A 616 -35.48 -1.27 16.95
N GLY A 617 -34.18 -1.57 16.83
CA GLY A 617 -33.61 -2.38 15.76
C GLY A 617 -33.26 -1.59 14.49
N ILE A 618 -33.46 -0.27 14.44
CA ILE A 618 -33.20 0.58 13.30
C ILE A 618 -31.94 1.43 13.54
N VAL A 619 -30.97 1.33 12.65
CA VAL A 619 -29.78 2.19 12.59
C VAL A 619 -30.05 3.35 11.65
N SER A 620 -29.88 4.59 12.11
CA SER A 620 -30.33 5.79 11.39
C SER A 620 -29.21 6.77 11.03
N PHE A 621 -27.94 6.32 10.95
CA PHE A 621 -26.80 7.15 10.58
C PHE A 621 -26.01 6.54 9.44
N GLY A 622 -25.22 7.33 8.76
CA GLY A 622 -24.36 6.93 7.65
C GLY A 622 -24.58 7.79 6.40
N LEU A 623 -23.89 7.41 5.32
CA LEU A 623 -23.98 8.07 4.01
C LEU A 623 -25.14 7.53 3.18
N GLY A 624 -25.62 6.32 3.48
CA GLY A 624 -26.70 5.65 2.76
C GLY A 624 -26.27 5.21 1.35
N ASP A 625 -27.19 5.34 0.39
CA ASP A 625 -26.96 5.05 -1.03
C ASP A 625 -26.09 6.14 -1.67
N TRP A 626 -24.81 6.10 -1.38
CA TRP A 626 -23.79 7.02 -1.85
C TRP A 626 -23.22 6.53 -3.19
N TYR A 627 -23.07 7.28 -4.22
CA TYR A 627 -23.19 8.70 -4.45
C TYR A 627 -24.51 9.00 -5.22
N ASP A 628 -25.53 9.45 -4.50
CA ASP A 628 -26.88 9.62 -5.02
C ASP A 628 -26.97 10.87 -5.93
N TYR A 629 -27.84 10.82 -6.94
CA TYR A 629 -28.02 11.89 -7.92
C TYR A 629 -29.47 11.97 -8.40
N GLY A 630 -29.85 13.13 -8.91
CA GLY A 630 -31.21 13.44 -9.39
C GLY A 630 -31.33 14.94 -9.62
N ASP A 631 -32.54 15.48 -9.47
CA ASP A 631 -32.81 16.94 -9.57
C ASP A 631 -32.30 17.68 -8.30
N PHE A 632 -31.18 17.24 -7.76
CA PHE A 632 -30.52 17.81 -6.60
C PHE A 632 -28.99 17.69 -6.75
N ARG A 633 -28.26 18.40 -5.89
CA ARG A 633 -26.80 18.26 -5.86
C ARG A 633 -26.44 16.84 -5.48
N ALA A 634 -25.69 16.15 -6.36
CA ALA A 634 -25.23 14.79 -6.13
C ALA A 634 -24.38 14.64 -4.85
N GLY A 635 -24.49 13.48 -4.22
CA GLY A 635 -23.75 13.16 -3.01
C GLY A 635 -24.56 12.33 -2.01
N PHE A 636 -25.07 12.98 -0.95
CA PHE A 636 -25.83 12.29 0.09
C PHE A 636 -27.11 11.61 -0.44
N SER A 637 -27.42 10.45 0.12
CA SER A 637 -28.61 9.66 -0.17
C SER A 637 -29.89 10.49 0.03
N ARG A 638 -30.73 10.55 -1.01
CA ARG A 638 -32.04 11.23 -1.01
C ARG A 638 -33.12 10.38 -1.66
N ASN A 639 -32.77 9.62 -2.70
CA ASN A 639 -33.70 8.70 -3.32
C ASN A 639 -34.03 7.50 -2.41
N THR A 640 -33.08 7.06 -1.58
CA THR A 640 -33.21 5.96 -0.64
C THR A 640 -33.01 6.47 0.78
N PRO A 641 -33.91 6.12 1.75
CA PRO A 641 -33.73 6.53 3.15
C PRO A 641 -32.43 5.96 3.74
N VAL A 642 -31.61 6.81 4.38
CA VAL A 642 -30.39 6.38 5.08
C VAL A 642 -30.68 5.27 6.10
N PRO A 643 -31.72 5.35 6.95
CA PRO A 643 -32.02 4.29 7.90
C PRO A 643 -32.26 2.92 7.26
N LEU A 644 -32.87 2.89 6.09
CA LEU A 644 -33.10 1.65 5.34
C LEU A 644 -31.78 1.00 4.94
N VAL A 645 -30.89 1.77 4.36
CA VAL A 645 -29.56 1.28 3.90
C VAL A 645 -28.72 0.84 5.09
N ALA A 646 -28.60 1.67 6.11
CA ALA A 646 -27.81 1.40 7.30
C ALA A 646 -28.31 0.15 8.06
N THR A 647 -29.63 -0.01 8.19
CA THR A 647 -30.24 -1.17 8.89
C THR A 647 -30.07 -2.45 8.09
N ALA A 648 -30.13 -2.41 6.75
CA ALA A 648 -29.84 -3.55 5.90
C ALA A 648 -28.40 -4.05 6.10
N HIS A 649 -27.42 -3.13 6.18
CA HIS A 649 -26.03 -3.48 6.47
C HIS A 649 -25.84 -3.99 7.89
N TYR A 650 -26.53 -3.41 8.87
CA TYR A 650 -26.54 -3.93 10.25
C TYR A 650 -27.05 -5.39 10.29
N TYR A 651 -28.18 -5.69 9.64
CA TYR A 651 -28.68 -7.06 9.52
C TYR A 651 -27.63 -7.99 8.89
N MET A 652 -27.05 -7.57 7.78
CA MET A 652 -26.05 -8.36 7.03
C MET A 652 -24.87 -8.75 7.92
N VAL A 653 -24.25 -7.79 8.64
CA VAL A 653 -23.08 -8.09 9.47
C VAL A 653 -23.44 -8.97 10.67
N VAL A 654 -24.64 -8.85 11.23
CA VAL A 654 -25.12 -9.75 12.31
C VAL A 654 -25.27 -11.18 11.80
N ARG A 655 -25.76 -11.37 10.57
CA ARG A 655 -25.86 -12.69 9.92
C ARG A 655 -24.46 -13.30 9.73
N TYR A 656 -23.51 -12.53 9.21
CA TYR A 656 -22.12 -13.00 9.06
C TYR A 656 -21.49 -13.36 10.40
N LEU A 657 -21.77 -12.61 11.47
CA LEU A 657 -21.22 -12.93 12.78
C LEU A 657 -21.83 -14.21 13.38
N ALA A 658 -23.13 -14.46 13.15
CA ALA A 658 -23.76 -15.73 13.53
C ALA A 658 -23.07 -16.92 12.83
N GLU A 659 -22.71 -16.75 11.55
CA GLU A 659 -21.98 -17.76 10.82
C GLU A 659 -20.54 -17.94 11.32
N ALA A 660 -19.83 -16.86 11.58
CA ALA A 660 -18.52 -16.91 12.23
C ALA A 660 -18.56 -17.65 13.57
N ALA A 661 -19.58 -17.39 14.38
CA ALA A 661 -19.81 -18.10 15.65
C ALA A 661 -19.99 -19.62 15.46
N ARG A 662 -20.69 -20.04 14.39
CA ARG A 662 -20.82 -21.48 14.03
C ARG A 662 -19.48 -22.09 13.67
N MET A 663 -18.68 -21.38 12.86
CA MET A 663 -17.33 -21.84 12.46
C MET A 663 -16.39 -21.96 13.66
N LEU A 664 -16.64 -21.20 14.74
CA LEU A 664 -15.88 -21.25 15.98
C LEU A 664 -16.50 -22.16 17.06
N ASP A 665 -17.57 -22.89 16.76
CA ASP A 665 -18.32 -23.70 17.73
C ASP A 665 -18.88 -22.93 18.95
N ASN A 666 -19.06 -21.60 18.81
CA ASN A 666 -19.60 -20.76 19.87
C ASN A 666 -21.14 -20.75 19.86
N ARG A 667 -21.75 -21.76 20.46
CA ARG A 667 -23.20 -21.97 20.46
C ARG A 667 -23.98 -20.80 21.10
N TYR A 668 -23.41 -20.14 22.08
CA TYR A 668 -24.05 -19.00 22.73
C TYR A 668 -24.19 -17.83 21.76
N ASP A 669 -23.11 -17.44 21.11
CA ASP A 669 -23.10 -16.36 20.12
C ASP A 669 -23.98 -16.71 18.91
N VAL A 670 -24.00 -17.97 18.46
CA VAL A 670 -24.92 -18.42 17.39
C VAL A 670 -26.37 -18.11 17.76
N ALA A 671 -26.81 -18.48 18.98
CA ALA A 671 -28.19 -18.23 19.42
C ALA A 671 -28.47 -16.73 19.54
N CYS A 672 -27.53 -15.95 20.12
CA CYS A 672 -27.69 -14.52 20.30
C CYS A 672 -27.82 -13.77 18.97
N TYR A 673 -26.88 -14.00 18.03
CA TYR A 673 -26.87 -13.26 16.76
C TYR A 673 -27.92 -13.74 15.78
N THR A 674 -28.34 -15.01 15.84
CA THR A 674 -29.48 -15.49 15.07
C THR A 674 -30.76 -14.77 15.51
N ARG A 675 -31.02 -14.72 16.82
CA ARG A 675 -32.17 -13.98 17.38
C ARG A 675 -32.13 -12.50 17.02
N LEU A 676 -30.96 -11.85 17.22
CA LEU A 676 -30.79 -10.43 16.89
C LEU A 676 -31.07 -10.16 15.40
N SER A 677 -30.62 -11.04 14.51
CA SER A 677 -30.89 -10.88 13.08
C SER A 677 -32.39 -10.94 12.74
N GLU A 678 -33.16 -11.84 13.39
CA GLU A 678 -34.62 -11.90 13.21
C GLU A 678 -35.31 -10.65 13.76
N GLU A 679 -34.89 -10.15 14.92
CA GLU A 679 -35.42 -8.92 15.52
C GLU A 679 -35.18 -7.70 14.58
N ILE A 680 -33.99 -7.59 13.98
CA ILE A 680 -33.66 -6.54 13.00
C ILE A 680 -34.53 -6.68 11.74
N LYS A 681 -34.69 -7.89 11.23
CA LYS A 681 -35.50 -8.18 10.05
C LYS A 681 -36.97 -7.77 10.26
N GLU A 682 -37.54 -8.12 11.42
CA GLU A 682 -38.90 -7.73 11.78
C GLU A 682 -39.04 -6.20 11.89
N ALA A 683 -38.06 -5.55 12.54
CA ALA A 683 -38.03 -4.10 12.66
C ALA A 683 -37.93 -3.43 11.28
N PHE A 684 -37.03 -3.91 10.42
CA PHE A 684 -36.86 -3.43 9.06
C PHE A 684 -38.14 -3.54 8.23
N HIS A 685 -38.80 -4.70 8.28
CA HIS A 685 -40.03 -4.92 7.56
C HIS A 685 -41.17 -4.00 8.08
N ARG A 686 -41.30 -3.87 9.40
CA ARG A 686 -42.31 -3.01 10.04
C ARG A 686 -42.12 -1.55 9.67
N GLU A 687 -40.88 -1.06 9.61
CA GLU A 687 -40.55 0.36 9.38
C GLU A 687 -40.63 0.73 7.91
N PHE A 688 -40.13 -0.09 7.02
CA PHE A 688 -39.88 0.31 5.64
C PHE A 688 -40.84 -0.30 4.60
N TYR A 689 -41.60 -1.35 4.93
CA TYR A 689 -42.51 -1.97 3.96
C TYR A 689 -43.88 -1.28 3.92
N HIS A 690 -44.27 -0.81 2.73
CA HIS A 690 -45.55 -0.19 2.47
C HIS A 690 -46.52 -1.18 1.80
N LYS A 691 -47.55 -1.64 2.53
CA LYS A 691 -48.51 -2.64 2.07
C LYS A 691 -49.30 -2.20 0.83
N ASP A 692 -49.62 -0.90 0.76
CA ASP A 692 -50.44 -0.33 -0.33
C ASP A 692 -49.71 -0.34 -1.66
N THR A 693 -48.43 0.01 -1.68
CA THR A 693 -47.57 0.05 -2.86
C THR A 693 -46.81 -1.27 -3.10
N ARG A 694 -46.74 -2.14 -2.08
CA ARG A 694 -45.90 -3.37 -2.03
C ARG A 694 -44.41 -3.07 -2.28
N GLN A 695 -43.94 -1.92 -1.81
CA GLN A 695 -42.58 -1.47 -1.97
C GLN A 695 -41.96 -1.12 -0.61
N TYR A 696 -40.63 -1.04 -0.58
CA TYR A 696 -39.89 -0.58 0.58
C TYR A 696 -39.47 0.87 0.44
N GLY A 697 -39.46 1.62 1.54
CA GLY A 697 -39.02 3.01 1.65
C GLY A 697 -39.69 3.91 0.59
N THR A 698 -38.91 4.54 -0.25
CA THR A 698 -39.39 5.44 -1.32
C THR A 698 -39.75 4.70 -2.61
N GLY A 699 -39.56 3.38 -2.68
CA GLY A 699 -39.71 2.61 -3.92
C GLY A 699 -38.55 2.75 -4.89
N SER A 700 -37.42 3.38 -4.50
CA SER A 700 -36.22 3.44 -5.31
C SER A 700 -35.66 2.04 -5.60
N GLN A 701 -34.78 1.94 -6.59
CA GLN A 701 -34.14 0.66 -6.92
C GLN A 701 -33.40 0.08 -5.71
N CYS A 702 -32.60 0.88 -5.02
CA CYS A 702 -31.87 0.49 -3.81
C CYS A 702 -32.82 0.08 -2.68
N SER A 703 -33.91 0.84 -2.45
CA SER A 703 -34.92 0.54 -1.43
C SER A 703 -35.56 -0.84 -1.63
N ASN A 704 -35.72 -1.29 -2.88
CA ASN A 704 -36.32 -2.58 -3.20
C ASN A 704 -35.30 -3.71 -3.38
N ALA A 705 -34.04 -3.39 -3.69
CA ALA A 705 -32.98 -4.40 -3.88
C ALA A 705 -32.43 -4.90 -2.54
N LEU A 706 -32.17 -4.01 -1.59
CA LEU A 706 -31.59 -4.37 -0.28
C LEU A 706 -32.42 -5.41 0.51
N PRO A 707 -33.77 -5.31 0.57
CA PRO A 707 -34.57 -6.32 1.27
C PRO A 707 -34.45 -7.75 0.75
N LEU A 708 -33.91 -7.94 -0.44
CA LEU A 708 -33.67 -9.29 -0.99
C LEU A 708 -32.58 -10.05 -0.19
N PHE A 709 -31.78 -9.36 0.57
CA PHE A 709 -30.78 -9.96 1.47
C PHE A 709 -31.35 -10.31 2.87
N LEU A 710 -32.53 -9.79 3.23
CA LEU A 710 -33.20 -10.05 4.50
C LEU A 710 -34.17 -11.24 4.34
#